data_60dcf4d80467c4083dffbdbba4141219
#
_entry.id   60dcf4d80467c4083dffbdbba4141219
#
_cell.length_a   1.000
_cell.length_b   1.000
_cell.length_c   1.000
_cell.angle_alpha   90.00
_cell.angle_beta   90.00
_cell.angle_gamma   90.00
#
_symmetry.space_group_name_H-M   'P 1'
#
loop_
_entity.id
_entity.type
_entity.pdbx_description
1 polymer ?
#
loop_
_entity_poly.entity_id
_entity_poly.type
_entity_poly.pdbx_seq_one_letter_code
_entity_poly.pdbx_strand_id
1 'polypeptide(L)'
;MEFSLLRSLKVLDLSRNYLNGTIPSEWGTMRLTNLSVMGNRLSGPFPLALTRITTLQDLSIEGNQFTGSIPQAIGNLNNLQKLVLASNAFSGQLPVALGKLTNLTDMRISDNNFTGKIPDFISRWTQIEKLHIQGCSLEGPIPSSISVLTNLNDLRISDLQGKNFSFPPLENMQQLNKLILRNCLINGRIPDYLGDMIKLKTLDLSFNNLTGEVPSSFSQLGKADYIYLTANNLTGPIPGWVFSTTKTVDISYNHFTLGTSAPPDTCRQRTINVVESCSSSKSTQNKINQCLKKDFPCTSSKRQQIHSLHINCGGNEVNINNTTKYKADTEAKGASTYYIDDNQTWAFSSTGNFLDDDHDSDIYTLSNTSSLHNVSTNETNLYTTARKAAISLTYYGLCLMNGNYTVRLHFAEIVFSQDSTFNSLGKRVFDVYVQGELKLKDFDIVKDAGGAGRPVVKNFTVNVTNNTLKIRLFWAGKGTSGIPVRGSYGPLISAISVDPNFKPPKFGKNIEVGLILWIVGGGLFSVFLIIIVLWRKGCLMGKTAEDRELKGLDLQTGIFTLKQIKAATKNFDPSNKLGEGGFGVVYKGLLSDGTIIAVKQLSSKSRQGSREFVNEIGMISALQHPNLVKLYGCCVEGNQLSLIYEYMENNCLSRALFGRDKLSKEKLTWPVRLKICLGIARGLVYLHEESQLKIVHRDIKTSNVLLDKNLDAKISDFGLAKLNDEGNTHISTRIAGTIGYMAPEYAMRGVLTAKADVYSFGIVALEIVSGKSNTNYRPKDDFVYLLDWAYVLQERGSLLEMVDPDLGSEYSSEEAMTILNVALLCTNASPTLRPTMSQAMNMLEGRTNVQDLLSDPGFSTINPKFKALRNHFWQNPSETLTMSNDDPCTESLLSEA
;
A
#
# COMPACT_ATOMS: atom_id res chain seq x y z
N MET A 1 3.44 38.91 12.43
CA MET A 1 1.98 39.12 12.33
C MET A 1 1.44 39.54 13.68
N GLU A 2 0.76 40.64 13.73
CA GLU A 2 0.28 41.24 14.99
C GLU A 2 -1.10 40.73 15.40
N PHE A 3 -1.23 39.40 15.57
CA PHE A 3 -2.48 38.78 16.02
C PHE A 3 -2.94 39.30 17.38
N SER A 4 -2.04 39.84 18.20
CA SER A 4 -2.35 40.41 19.53
C SER A 4 -3.32 41.60 19.48
N LEU A 5 -3.47 42.23 18.31
CA LEU A 5 -4.47 43.30 18.10
C LEU A 5 -5.91 42.74 17.96
N LEU A 6 -6.08 41.47 17.67
CA LEU A 6 -7.37 40.81 17.49
C LEU A 6 -7.94 40.36 18.85
N ARG A 7 -8.43 41.31 19.64
CA ARG A 7 -8.88 41.06 21.05
C ARG A 7 -10.00 40.03 21.19
N SER A 8 -10.81 39.79 20.16
CA SER A 8 -11.93 38.82 20.16
C SER A 8 -11.54 37.44 19.64
N LEU A 9 -10.28 37.25 19.19
CA LEU A 9 -9.81 35.99 18.65
C LEU A 9 -9.79 34.91 19.76
N LYS A 10 -10.48 33.78 19.50
CA LYS A 10 -10.58 32.62 20.40
C LYS A 10 -9.75 31.46 19.93
N VAL A 11 -9.67 31.26 18.62
CA VAL A 11 -8.99 30.13 18.00
C VAL A 11 -7.94 30.67 17.02
N LEU A 12 -6.71 30.24 17.21
CA LEU A 12 -5.61 30.55 16.29
C LEU A 12 -4.95 29.23 15.88
N ASP A 13 -5.19 28.84 14.62
CA ASP A 13 -4.57 27.67 14.02
C ASP A 13 -3.61 28.10 12.90
N LEU A 14 -2.31 27.93 13.16
CA LEU A 14 -1.21 28.16 12.23
C LEU A 14 -0.46 26.86 11.92
N SER A 15 -1.12 25.71 12.16
CA SER A 15 -0.51 24.40 11.94
C SER A 15 -0.21 24.14 10.47
N ARG A 16 0.71 23.20 10.25
CA ARG A 16 1.10 22.70 8.90
C ARG A 16 1.56 23.79 7.96
N ASN A 17 2.44 24.68 8.49
CA ASN A 17 3.13 25.71 7.73
C ASN A 17 4.66 25.54 7.83
N TYR A 18 5.40 26.52 7.39
CA TYR A 18 6.88 26.54 7.44
C TYR A 18 7.39 27.76 8.23
N LEU A 19 6.62 28.16 9.28
CA LEU A 19 6.93 29.31 10.10
C LEU A 19 8.18 29.05 10.94
N ASN A 20 9.07 30.04 11.04
CA ASN A 20 10.29 29.98 11.83
C ASN A 20 10.35 31.11 12.88
N GLY A 21 11.41 31.13 13.69
CA GLY A 21 11.60 32.10 14.75
C GLY A 21 10.92 31.71 16.05
N THR A 22 10.55 32.71 16.86
CA THR A 22 9.96 32.50 18.19
C THR A 22 8.51 33.00 18.25
N ILE A 23 7.75 32.50 19.19
CA ILE A 23 6.39 33.01 19.47
C ILE A 23 6.53 34.40 20.14
N PRO A 24 5.86 35.46 19.62
CA PRO A 24 5.93 36.82 20.17
C PRO A 24 5.42 36.93 21.60
N SER A 25 6.07 37.77 22.42
CA SER A 25 5.68 37.98 23.83
C SER A 25 4.29 38.61 23.95
N GLU A 26 3.88 39.36 22.95
CA GLU A 26 2.58 40.06 22.85
C GLU A 26 1.39 39.13 22.81
N TRP A 27 1.60 37.86 22.35
CA TRP A 27 0.55 36.84 22.35
C TRP A 27 0.03 36.53 23.77
N GLY A 28 0.84 36.82 24.81
CA GLY A 28 0.42 36.62 26.20
C GLY A 28 -0.75 37.52 26.64
N THR A 29 -1.14 38.50 25.84
CA THR A 29 -2.32 39.37 26.11
C THR A 29 -3.61 38.91 25.44
N MET A 30 -3.52 37.87 24.59
CA MET A 30 -4.66 37.33 23.85
C MET A 30 -5.56 36.49 24.79
N ARG A 31 -6.80 36.31 24.38
CA ARG A 31 -7.80 35.50 25.12
C ARG A 31 -8.17 34.25 24.35
N LEU A 32 -7.14 33.52 23.85
CA LEU A 32 -7.33 32.30 23.10
C LEU A 32 -7.87 31.18 23.98
N THR A 33 -8.75 30.38 23.40
CA THR A 33 -9.16 29.07 23.95
C THR A 33 -8.36 27.95 23.27
N ASN A 34 -8.06 28.09 21.98
CA ASN A 34 -7.33 27.09 21.20
C ASN A 34 -6.17 27.74 20.46
N LEU A 35 -5.00 27.17 20.62
CA LEU A 35 -3.79 27.57 19.89
C LEU A 35 -3.10 26.34 19.32
N SER A 36 -2.96 26.30 18.00
CA SER A 36 -2.15 25.32 17.32
C SER A 36 -1.11 25.96 16.42
N VAL A 37 0.15 25.65 16.66
CA VAL A 37 1.29 25.94 15.77
C VAL A 37 2.00 24.64 15.37
N MET A 38 1.30 23.52 15.40
CA MET A 38 1.80 22.19 15.10
C MET A 38 2.42 22.12 13.70
N GLY A 39 3.56 21.45 13.56
CA GLY A 39 4.20 21.27 12.26
C GLY A 39 4.67 22.56 11.64
N ASN A 40 5.67 23.17 12.30
CA ASN A 40 6.38 24.36 11.85
C ASN A 40 7.88 24.25 12.21
N ARG A 41 8.63 25.35 12.08
CA ARG A 41 10.05 25.45 12.45
C ARG A 41 10.27 26.46 13.57
N LEU A 42 9.27 26.67 14.41
CA LEU A 42 9.36 27.55 15.56
C LEU A 42 10.40 27.01 16.55
N SER A 43 11.19 27.88 17.13
CA SER A 43 12.34 27.53 17.96
C SER A 43 12.43 28.37 19.25
N GLY A 44 13.46 28.10 20.06
CA GLY A 44 13.67 28.74 21.34
C GLY A 44 13.11 27.94 22.53
N PRO A 45 13.18 28.48 23.74
CA PRO A 45 12.60 27.85 24.93
C PRO A 45 11.06 27.88 24.89
N PHE A 46 10.42 27.15 25.81
CA PHE A 46 8.95 27.19 25.95
C PHE A 46 8.49 28.66 26.08
N PRO A 47 7.55 29.14 25.22
CA PRO A 47 7.18 30.55 25.20
C PRO A 47 6.40 30.94 26.47
N LEU A 48 7.04 31.70 27.37
CA LEU A 48 6.43 32.18 28.62
C LEU A 48 5.16 33.00 28.41
N ALA A 49 5.06 33.68 27.26
CA ALA A 49 3.84 34.37 26.87
C ALA A 49 2.60 33.50 26.92
N LEU A 50 2.71 32.25 26.45
CA LEU A 50 1.58 31.33 26.42
C LEU A 50 1.05 30.98 27.82
N THR A 51 1.91 30.97 28.84
CA THR A 51 1.49 30.70 30.24
C THR A 51 0.63 31.81 30.86
N ARG A 52 0.54 32.97 30.19
CA ARG A 52 -0.32 34.10 30.60
C ARG A 52 -1.73 33.99 30.02
N ILE A 53 -1.94 33.18 28.97
CA ILE A 53 -3.24 33.00 28.33
C ILE A 53 -4.06 31.97 29.11
N THR A 54 -4.54 32.35 30.28
CA THR A 54 -5.25 31.45 31.23
C THR A 54 -6.58 30.93 30.70
N THR A 55 -7.05 31.44 29.57
CA THR A 55 -8.25 30.96 28.85
C THR A 55 -8.00 29.74 27.98
N LEU A 56 -6.73 29.33 27.75
CA LEU A 56 -6.40 28.20 26.90
C LEU A 56 -7.01 26.89 27.41
N GLN A 57 -7.68 26.21 26.53
CA GLN A 57 -8.17 24.83 26.65
C GLN A 57 -7.32 23.85 25.86
N ASP A 58 -6.95 24.25 24.62
CA ASP A 58 -6.11 23.44 23.73
C ASP A 58 -4.83 24.16 23.35
N LEU A 59 -3.71 23.53 23.62
CA LEU A 59 -2.38 23.99 23.20
C LEU A 59 -1.65 22.87 22.46
N SER A 60 -1.36 23.07 21.16
CA SER A 60 -0.54 22.18 20.36
C SER A 60 0.64 22.92 19.73
N ILE A 61 1.84 22.53 20.16
CA ILE A 61 3.11 23.03 19.61
C ILE A 61 3.98 21.87 19.10
N GLU A 62 3.35 20.74 18.79
CA GLU A 62 3.97 19.52 18.27
C GLU A 62 4.74 19.76 16.96
N GLY A 63 5.83 19.01 16.75
CA GLY A 63 6.58 19.04 15.50
C GLY A 63 7.20 20.41 15.19
N ASN A 64 7.91 20.96 16.17
CA ASN A 64 8.67 22.20 16.09
C ASN A 64 10.12 21.98 16.57
N GLN A 65 10.84 23.08 16.82
CA GLN A 65 12.23 23.04 17.30
C GLN A 65 12.39 23.69 18.67
N PHE A 66 11.34 23.61 19.51
CA PHE A 66 11.41 24.15 20.86
C PHE A 66 12.39 23.36 21.73
N THR A 67 13.12 24.06 22.62
CA THR A 67 14.20 23.53 23.44
C THR A 67 14.05 23.89 24.92
N GLY A 68 14.95 23.38 25.75
CA GLY A 68 14.98 23.70 27.19
C GLY A 68 13.88 23.01 28.00
N SER A 69 13.70 23.44 29.23
CA SER A 69 12.73 22.82 30.14
C SER A 69 11.36 23.49 30.09
N ILE A 70 10.31 22.74 30.43
CA ILE A 70 8.97 23.28 30.60
C ILE A 70 8.98 24.16 31.88
N PRO A 71 8.54 25.43 31.80
CA PRO A 71 8.59 26.33 32.98
C PRO A 71 7.51 25.98 34.01
N GLN A 72 7.77 26.30 35.27
CA GLN A 72 6.79 26.13 36.37
C GLN A 72 5.50 26.97 36.09
N ALA A 73 5.60 28.06 35.35
CA ALA A 73 4.46 28.88 34.99
C ALA A 73 3.40 28.17 34.13
N ILE A 74 3.71 26.99 33.55
CA ILE A 74 2.73 26.18 32.84
C ILE A 74 1.52 25.84 33.70
N GLY A 75 1.71 25.73 35.03
CA GLY A 75 0.63 25.49 36.01
C GLY A 75 -0.39 26.63 36.15
N ASN A 76 -0.22 27.77 35.44
CA ASN A 76 -1.22 28.85 35.40
C ASN A 76 -2.36 28.53 34.43
N LEU A 77 -2.17 27.56 33.52
CA LEU A 77 -3.16 27.19 32.50
C LEU A 77 -4.21 26.22 33.05
N ASN A 78 -4.91 26.59 34.11
CA ASN A 78 -5.83 25.71 34.83
C ASN A 78 -7.02 25.19 33.99
N ASN A 79 -7.35 25.89 32.89
CA ASN A 79 -8.43 25.50 31.99
C ASN A 79 -7.98 24.53 30.87
N LEU A 80 -6.68 24.17 30.87
CA LEU A 80 -6.12 23.37 29.78
C LEU A 80 -6.65 21.93 29.83
N GLN A 81 -7.22 21.50 28.73
CA GLN A 81 -7.76 20.15 28.46
C GLN A 81 -6.81 19.34 27.58
N LYS A 82 -6.14 20.00 26.63
CA LYS A 82 -5.22 19.36 25.71
C LYS A 82 -3.88 20.05 25.69
N LEU A 83 -2.81 19.27 25.93
CA LEU A 83 -1.42 19.74 25.87
C LEU A 83 -0.59 18.79 24.99
N VAL A 84 -0.20 19.24 23.78
CA VAL A 84 0.58 18.46 22.84
C VAL A 84 1.92 19.15 22.60
N LEU A 85 2.99 18.54 23.13
CA LEU A 85 4.37 19.02 23.09
C LEU A 85 5.27 18.05 22.27
N ALA A 86 4.71 17.01 21.68
CA ALA A 86 5.45 15.93 21.01
C ALA A 86 6.35 16.46 19.88
N SER A 87 7.38 15.69 19.55
CA SER A 87 8.32 15.97 18.44
C SER A 87 8.92 17.37 18.52
N ASN A 88 9.61 17.62 19.64
CA ASN A 88 10.41 18.83 19.92
C ASN A 88 11.76 18.41 20.53
N ALA A 89 12.51 19.39 21.04
CA ALA A 89 13.78 19.17 21.74
C ALA A 89 13.71 19.63 23.20
N PHE A 90 12.51 19.52 23.84
CA PHE A 90 12.38 19.81 25.26
C PHE A 90 13.22 18.86 26.09
N SER A 91 13.77 19.36 27.20
CA SER A 91 14.70 18.62 28.05
C SER A 91 14.42 18.87 29.55
N GLY A 92 15.19 18.23 30.41
CA GLY A 92 15.04 18.33 31.87
C GLY A 92 13.87 17.52 32.41
N GLN A 93 13.59 17.69 33.67
CA GLN A 93 12.51 16.97 34.38
C GLN A 93 11.15 17.60 34.14
N LEU A 94 10.10 16.80 34.15
CA LEU A 94 8.72 17.29 34.12
C LEU A 94 8.42 18.11 35.38
N PRO A 95 8.03 19.41 35.27
CA PRO A 95 7.85 20.28 36.40
C PRO A 95 6.61 19.87 37.24
N VAL A 96 6.70 19.96 38.55
CA VAL A 96 5.58 19.63 39.50
C VAL A 96 4.33 20.46 39.20
N ALA A 97 4.49 21.63 38.61
CA ALA A 97 3.39 22.53 38.18
C ALA A 97 2.43 21.88 37.17
N LEU A 98 2.88 20.90 36.35
CA LEU A 98 2.00 20.16 35.46
C LEU A 98 0.89 19.42 36.26
N GLY A 99 1.15 19.01 37.49
CA GLY A 99 0.13 18.40 38.35
C GLY A 99 -1.01 19.35 38.75
N LYS A 100 -0.95 20.67 38.44
CA LYS A 100 -2.05 21.63 38.65
C LYS A 100 -3.07 21.59 37.50
N LEU A 101 -2.73 20.98 36.35
CA LEU A 101 -3.57 20.93 35.17
C LEU A 101 -4.58 19.78 35.30
N THR A 102 -5.48 19.83 36.24
CA THR A 102 -6.40 18.74 36.59
C THR A 102 -7.50 18.51 35.57
N ASN A 103 -7.72 19.45 34.63
CA ASN A 103 -8.70 19.34 33.55
C ASN A 103 -8.14 18.66 32.30
N LEU A 104 -6.87 18.21 32.31
CA LEU A 104 -6.28 17.54 31.16
C LEU A 104 -7.03 16.27 30.79
N THR A 105 -7.38 16.16 29.51
CA THR A 105 -7.94 14.98 28.85
C THR A 105 -6.96 14.37 27.85
N ASP A 106 -6.04 15.17 27.27
CA ASP A 106 -5.05 14.71 26.27
C ASP A 106 -3.67 15.33 26.58
N MET A 107 -2.70 14.47 26.94
CA MET A 107 -1.31 14.85 27.22
C MET A 107 -0.36 14.06 26.33
N ARG A 108 0.41 14.76 25.49
CA ARG A 108 1.38 14.13 24.59
C ARG A 108 2.72 14.83 24.68
N ILE A 109 3.75 14.07 25.09
CA ILE A 109 5.13 14.57 25.25
C ILE A 109 6.16 13.72 24.50
N SER A 110 5.69 12.79 23.66
CA SER A 110 6.55 11.85 22.92
C SER A 110 7.63 12.57 22.09
N ASP A 111 8.74 11.86 21.81
CA ASP A 111 9.86 12.38 20.99
C ASP A 111 10.38 13.74 21.50
N ASN A 112 10.90 13.69 22.71
CA ASN A 112 11.59 14.78 23.40
C ASN A 112 12.80 14.27 24.19
N ASN A 113 13.58 15.14 24.80
CA ASN A 113 14.75 14.80 25.62
C ASN A 113 14.51 14.97 27.13
N PHE A 114 13.27 14.70 27.61
CA PHE A 114 12.96 14.75 29.01
C PHE A 114 13.77 13.73 29.78
N THR A 115 14.18 14.05 31.01
CA THR A 115 14.99 13.21 31.89
C THR A 115 14.32 13.00 33.25
N GLY A 116 14.85 12.09 34.06
CA GLY A 116 14.26 11.73 35.36
C GLY A 116 13.11 10.76 35.28
N LYS A 117 12.43 10.54 36.37
CA LYS A 117 11.34 9.54 36.48
C LYS A 117 10.01 10.11 35.98
N ILE A 118 9.10 9.20 35.58
CA ILE A 118 7.69 9.56 35.42
C ILE A 118 7.13 9.95 36.79
N PRO A 119 6.63 11.20 36.99
CA PRO A 119 6.29 11.71 38.29
C PRO A 119 4.94 11.18 38.82
N ASP A 120 4.82 10.99 40.14
CA ASP A 120 3.57 10.58 40.79
C ASP A 120 2.41 11.58 40.65
N PHE A 121 2.69 12.85 40.35
CA PHE A 121 1.64 13.85 40.17
C PHE A 121 0.75 13.60 38.95
N ILE A 122 1.12 12.68 38.05
CA ILE A 122 0.25 12.27 36.95
C ILE A 122 -1.10 11.77 37.45
N SER A 123 -1.15 11.19 38.65
CA SER A 123 -2.38 10.76 39.30
C SER A 123 -3.41 11.86 39.51
N ARG A 124 -3.01 13.13 39.45
CA ARG A 124 -3.92 14.29 39.60
C ARG A 124 -4.73 14.55 38.31
N TRP A 125 -4.33 13.96 37.18
CA TRP A 125 -5.02 14.10 35.88
C TRP A 125 -6.19 13.13 35.73
N THR A 126 -7.13 13.18 36.68
CA THR A 126 -8.23 12.21 36.76
C THR A 126 -9.18 12.22 35.55
N GLN A 127 -9.15 13.28 34.74
CA GLN A 127 -9.93 13.41 33.53
C GLN A 127 -9.20 12.91 32.27
N ILE A 128 -7.95 12.43 32.41
CA ILE A 128 -7.10 12.07 31.28
C ILE A 128 -7.67 10.87 30.52
N GLU A 129 -7.80 11.02 29.22
CA GLU A 129 -8.23 10.00 28.28
C GLU A 129 -7.06 9.49 27.44
N LYS A 130 -6.09 10.38 27.13
CA LYS A 130 -4.93 10.04 26.29
C LYS A 130 -3.64 10.50 26.96
N LEU A 131 -2.72 9.56 27.16
CA LEU A 131 -1.41 9.82 27.74
C LEU A 131 -0.32 9.17 26.87
N HIS A 132 0.46 10.01 26.15
CA HIS A 132 1.51 9.53 25.28
C HIS A 132 2.89 10.01 25.75
N ILE A 133 3.75 9.03 26.13
CA ILE A 133 5.13 9.21 26.64
C ILE A 133 6.02 8.20 25.90
N GLN A 134 6.32 8.44 24.64
CA GLN A 134 7.11 7.53 23.82
C GLN A 134 8.41 8.19 23.36
N GLY A 135 9.52 7.47 23.35
CA GLY A 135 10.79 8.00 22.85
C GLY A 135 11.35 9.18 23.63
N CYS A 136 10.94 9.30 24.89
CA CYS A 136 11.54 10.22 25.85
C CYS A 136 12.67 9.52 26.61
N SER A 137 13.64 10.26 27.15
CA SER A 137 14.70 9.69 27.98
C SER A 137 14.27 9.53 29.45
N LEU A 138 12.98 9.28 29.71
CA LEU A 138 12.43 9.09 31.04
C LEU A 138 12.78 7.72 31.61
N GLU A 139 12.91 7.67 32.92
CA GLU A 139 13.22 6.44 33.66
C GLU A 139 11.96 5.82 34.27
N GLY A 140 11.93 4.46 34.29
CA GLY A 140 10.96 3.72 35.09
C GLY A 140 11.23 3.80 36.62
N PRO A 141 10.34 3.24 37.42
CA PRO A 141 9.11 2.55 37.07
C PRO A 141 7.98 3.49 36.67
N ILE A 142 6.96 2.94 35.97
CA ILE A 142 5.67 3.62 35.83
C ILE A 142 5.06 3.68 37.24
N PRO A 143 4.68 4.87 37.73
CA PRO A 143 4.22 5.02 39.11
C PRO A 143 2.91 4.24 39.36
N SER A 144 2.81 3.57 40.51
CA SER A 144 1.60 2.80 40.88
C SER A 144 0.35 3.68 40.99
N SER A 145 0.55 4.97 41.25
CA SER A 145 -0.52 5.98 41.27
C SER A 145 -1.24 6.17 39.93
N ILE A 146 -0.74 5.58 38.84
CA ILE A 146 -1.44 5.56 37.54
C ILE A 146 -2.80 4.87 37.62
N SER A 147 -2.98 3.92 38.56
CA SER A 147 -4.20 3.13 38.74
C SER A 147 -5.49 3.95 38.97
N VAL A 148 -5.38 5.22 39.38
CA VAL A 148 -6.53 6.12 39.56
C VAL A 148 -7.06 6.75 38.27
N LEU A 149 -6.35 6.60 37.13
CA LEU A 149 -6.66 7.23 35.88
C LEU A 149 -7.65 6.37 35.05
N THR A 150 -8.84 6.14 35.61
CA THR A 150 -9.83 5.20 35.06
C THR A 150 -10.48 5.63 33.73
N ASN A 151 -10.34 6.90 33.37
CA ASN A 151 -10.86 7.45 32.10
C ASN A 151 -9.92 7.20 30.89
N LEU A 152 -8.70 6.69 31.14
CA LEU A 152 -7.76 6.41 30.06
C LEU A 152 -8.34 5.43 29.05
N ASN A 153 -8.32 5.87 27.77
CA ASN A 153 -8.68 5.06 26.63
C ASN A 153 -7.48 4.80 25.69
N ASP A 154 -6.44 5.65 25.73
CA ASP A 154 -5.22 5.51 24.93
C ASP A 154 -3.99 5.81 25.80
N LEU A 155 -3.34 4.73 26.27
CA LEU A 155 -2.11 4.79 27.07
C LEU A 155 -0.94 4.30 26.24
N ARG A 156 0.03 5.18 25.98
CA ARG A 156 1.25 4.85 25.24
C ARG A 156 2.48 5.30 26.01
N ILE A 157 3.21 4.34 26.56
CA ILE A 157 4.51 4.55 27.19
C ILE A 157 5.50 3.63 26.53
N SER A 158 6.64 4.18 26.08
CA SER A 158 7.67 3.33 25.47
C SER A 158 9.07 3.88 25.72
N ASP A 159 10.05 2.97 25.57
CA ASP A 159 11.47 3.28 25.53
C ASP A 159 11.98 3.93 26.83
N LEU A 160 11.51 3.40 27.96
CA LEU A 160 11.96 3.83 29.29
C LEU A 160 13.37 3.35 29.59
N GLN A 161 14.09 4.14 30.37
CA GLN A 161 15.42 3.83 30.85
C GLN A 161 15.43 3.35 32.30
N GLY A 162 16.60 2.92 32.80
CA GLY A 162 16.80 2.55 34.20
C GLY A 162 16.83 1.04 34.46
N LYS A 163 16.19 0.59 35.54
CA LYS A 163 16.16 -0.81 35.96
C LYS A 163 14.84 -1.47 35.64
N ASN A 164 14.84 -2.79 35.53
CA ASN A 164 13.61 -3.57 35.39
C ASN A 164 12.66 -3.34 36.57
N PHE A 165 11.36 -3.31 36.27
CA PHE A 165 10.29 -3.16 37.25
C PHE A 165 9.09 -4.04 36.92
N SER A 166 8.24 -4.31 37.89
CA SER A 166 7.04 -5.14 37.76
C SER A 166 5.97 -4.42 36.91
N PHE A 167 5.04 -5.19 36.40
CA PHE A 167 3.91 -4.66 35.62
C PHE A 167 3.12 -3.64 36.47
N PRO A 168 2.77 -2.46 35.90
CA PRO A 168 2.01 -1.45 36.62
C PRO A 168 0.57 -1.92 36.87
N PRO A 169 -0.09 -1.46 38.00
CA PRO A 169 -1.48 -1.83 38.31
C PRO A 169 -2.46 -1.09 37.37
N LEU A 170 -3.06 -1.80 36.39
CA LEU A 170 -3.98 -1.24 35.39
C LEU A 170 -5.38 -1.85 35.44
N GLU A 171 -5.67 -2.73 36.44
CA GLU A 171 -6.91 -3.50 36.53
C GLU A 171 -8.19 -2.65 36.47
N ASN A 172 -8.14 -1.42 36.99
CA ASN A 172 -9.28 -0.50 37.03
C ASN A 172 -9.50 0.28 35.69
N MET A 173 -8.62 0.14 34.73
CA MET A 173 -8.65 0.91 33.48
C MET A 173 -9.48 0.23 32.38
N GLN A 174 -10.76 -0.02 32.66
CA GLN A 174 -11.68 -0.75 31.79
C GLN A 174 -12.08 0.02 30.51
N GLN A 175 -11.65 1.30 30.37
CA GLN A 175 -11.92 2.11 29.18
C GLN A 175 -10.82 1.99 28.12
N LEU A 176 -9.70 1.33 28.43
CA LEU A 176 -8.57 1.22 27.52
C LEU A 176 -8.96 0.56 26.20
N ASN A 177 -8.66 1.28 25.13
CA ASN A 177 -8.78 0.88 23.75
C ASN A 177 -7.38 0.56 23.15
N LYS A 178 -6.38 1.37 23.55
CA LYS A 178 -4.98 1.17 23.17
C LYS A 178 -4.12 1.14 24.43
N LEU A 179 -3.40 0.04 24.62
CA LEU A 179 -2.40 -0.13 25.67
C LEU A 179 -1.06 -0.47 25.03
N ILE A 180 -0.13 0.46 25.12
CA ILE A 180 1.23 0.30 24.61
C ILE A 180 2.20 0.53 25.75
N LEU A 181 2.84 -0.54 26.19
CA LEU A 181 3.93 -0.55 27.17
C LEU A 181 5.13 -1.25 26.53
N ARG A 182 5.71 -0.64 25.49
CA ARG A 182 6.76 -1.23 24.67
C ARG A 182 8.14 -0.78 25.12
N ASN A 183 9.09 -1.73 25.22
CA ASN A 183 10.49 -1.42 25.59
C ASN A 183 10.59 -0.58 26.87
N CYS A 184 9.81 -0.99 27.90
CA CYS A 184 9.70 -0.29 29.17
C CYS A 184 10.50 -0.97 30.28
N LEU A 185 11.26 -2.02 30.01
CA LEU A 185 11.97 -2.81 31.01
C LEU A 185 11.05 -3.51 32.02
N ILE A 186 9.79 -3.80 31.64
CA ILE A 186 8.83 -4.50 32.48
C ILE A 186 9.20 -5.98 32.57
N ASN A 187 9.25 -6.52 33.80
CA ASN A 187 9.51 -7.92 34.06
C ASN A 187 8.35 -8.61 34.80
N GLY A 188 8.46 -9.93 34.97
CA GLY A 188 7.45 -10.75 35.64
C GLY A 188 6.41 -11.30 34.66
N ARG A 189 5.30 -11.82 35.19
CA ARG A 189 4.24 -12.42 34.37
C ARG A 189 3.31 -11.37 33.82
N ILE A 190 2.71 -11.67 32.66
CA ILE A 190 1.61 -10.87 32.14
C ILE A 190 0.39 -11.09 33.01
N PRO A 191 -0.24 -10.01 33.53
CA PRO A 191 -1.42 -10.15 34.42
C PRO A 191 -2.64 -10.69 33.66
N ASP A 192 -3.37 -11.60 34.29
CA ASP A 192 -4.58 -12.24 33.75
C ASP A 192 -5.71 -11.24 33.46
N TYR A 193 -5.84 -10.17 34.28
CA TYR A 193 -6.88 -9.15 34.13
C TYR A 193 -6.82 -8.39 32.79
N LEU A 194 -5.68 -8.42 32.09
CA LEU A 194 -5.59 -7.80 30.76
C LEU A 194 -6.54 -8.47 29.76
N GLY A 195 -6.84 -9.76 29.94
CA GLY A 195 -7.83 -10.47 29.11
C GLY A 195 -9.26 -9.97 29.32
N ASP A 196 -9.56 -9.38 30.48
CA ASP A 196 -10.88 -8.84 30.83
C ASP A 196 -11.12 -7.43 30.26
N MET A 197 -10.08 -6.81 29.69
CA MET A 197 -10.17 -5.48 29.05
C MET A 197 -10.79 -5.58 27.66
N ILE A 198 -12.04 -5.93 27.57
CA ILE A 198 -12.77 -6.24 26.32
C ILE A 198 -12.90 -5.08 25.31
N LYS A 199 -12.50 -3.86 25.69
CA LYS A 199 -12.46 -2.68 24.81
C LYS A 199 -11.16 -2.55 24.05
N LEU A 200 -10.11 -3.27 24.46
CA LEU A 200 -8.80 -3.21 23.81
C LEU A 200 -8.90 -3.59 22.34
N LYS A 201 -8.40 -2.70 21.50
CA LYS A 201 -8.14 -2.90 20.06
C LYS A 201 -6.67 -3.16 19.79
N THR A 202 -5.79 -2.53 20.55
CA THR A 202 -4.34 -2.70 20.42
C THR A 202 -3.72 -2.97 21.78
N LEU A 203 -3.00 -4.08 21.89
CA LEU A 203 -2.18 -4.44 23.02
C LEU A 203 -0.74 -4.63 22.57
N ASP A 204 0.17 -3.74 22.98
CA ASP A 204 1.60 -3.83 22.66
C ASP A 204 2.43 -3.88 23.95
N LEU A 205 2.93 -5.07 24.27
CA LEU A 205 3.85 -5.35 25.38
C LEU A 205 5.22 -5.80 24.86
N SER A 206 5.53 -5.52 23.61
CA SER A 206 6.74 -5.97 22.95
C SER A 206 8.02 -5.37 23.54
N PHE A 207 9.13 -6.07 23.34
CA PHE A 207 10.49 -5.64 23.75
C PHE A 207 10.62 -5.37 25.26
N ASN A 208 10.04 -6.25 26.09
CA ASN A 208 10.15 -6.22 27.55
C ASN A 208 10.89 -7.47 28.08
N ASN A 209 10.92 -7.63 29.40
CA ASN A 209 11.48 -8.81 30.07
C ASN A 209 10.39 -9.70 30.69
N LEU A 210 9.20 -9.75 30.06
CA LEU A 210 8.06 -10.52 30.53
C LEU A 210 8.36 -12.01 30.47
N THR A 211 7.91 -12.75 31.47
CA THR A 211 8.15 -14.18 31.67
C THR A 211 6.86 -14.96 31.90
N GLY A 212 6.95 -16.29 31.89
CA GLY A 212 5.79 -17.18 32.09
C GLY A 212 4.96 -17.36 30.82
N GLU A 213 3.76 -17.87 30.97
CA GLU A 213 2.86 -18.21 29.87
C GLU A 213 2.02 -17.00 29.45
N VAL A 214 1.52 -17.01 28.23
CA VAL A 214 0.51 -16.05 27.77
C VAL A 214 -0.81 -16.40 28.47
N PRO A 215 -1.49 -15.45 29.13
CA PRO A 215 -2.73 -15.71 29.82
C PRO A 215 -3.81 -16.33 28.92
N SER A 216 -4.50 -17.34 29.44
CA SER A 216 -5.62 -17.97 28.72
C SER A 216 -6.78 -16.99 28.49
N SER A 217 -6.93 -16.00 29.39
CA SER A 217 -7.91 -14.92 29.30
C SER A 217 -7.79 -14.06 28.03
N PHE A 218 -6.62 -14.05 27.36
CA PHE A 218 -6.43 -13.31 26.09
C PHE A 218 -7.32 -13.81 24.94
N SER A 219 -7.84 -15.05 25.02
CA SER A 219 -8.87 -15.53 24.11
C SER A 219 -10.16 -14.68 24.16
N GLN A 220 -10.40 -13.96 25.25
CA GLN A 220 -11.59 -13.12 25.46
C GLN A 220 -11.46 -11.70 24.89
N LEU A 221 -10.27 -11.30 24.44
CA LEU A 221 -10.02 -9.99 23.80
C LEU A 221 -10.71 -9.89 22.44
N GLY A 222 -12.04 -10.00 22.39
CA GLY A 222 -12.84 -10.08 21.16
C GLY A 222 -12.65 -8.91 20.20
N LYS A 223 -12.40 -7.69 20.71
CA LYS A 223 -12.22 -6.46 19.92
C LYS A 223 -10.77 -6.14 19.55
N ALA A 224 -9.80 -6.94 20.04
CA ALA A 224 -8.41 -6.68 19.72
C ALA A 224 -8.13 -7.03 18.24
N ASP A 225 -7.64 -6.07 17.51
CA ASP A 225 -7.16 -6.22 16.14
C ASP A 225 -5.66 -6.59 16.14
N TYR A 226 -4.92 -6.09 17.12
CA TYR A 226 -3.46 -6.20 17.22
C TYR A 226 -3.01 -6.63 18.61
N ILE A 227 -2.22 -7.70 18.70
CA ILE A 227 -1.61 -8.19 19.95
C ILE A 227 -0.11 -8.44 19.71
N TYR A 228 0.76 -7.61 20.30
CA TYR A 228 2.21 -7.68 20.16
C TYR A 228 2.87 -8.05 21.48
N LEU A 229 3.42 -9.26 21.54
CA LEU A 229 4.18 -9.81 22.67
C LEU A 229 5.62 -10.15 22.25
N THR A 230 6.05 -9.70 21.10
CA THR A 230 7.35 -10.01 20.49
C THR A 230 8.51 -9.56 21.36
N ALA A 231 9.62 -10.30 21.28
CA ALA A 231 10.87 -10.01 21.99
C ALA A 231 10.67 -9.86 23.52
N ASN A 232 10.20 -10.93 24.13
CA ASN A 232 10.08 -11.12 25.56
C ASN A 232 10.75 -12.45 25.99
N ASN A 233 10.63 -12.82 27.26
CA ASN A 233 11.10 -14.10 27.82
C ASN A 233 9.91 -15.05 28.11
N LEU A 234 8.83 -14.99 27.31
CA LEU A 234 7.65 -15.81 27.50
C LEU A 234 7.96 -17.28 27.23
N THR A 235 7.35 -18.16 28.01
CA THR A 235 7.55 -19.60 28.02
C THR A 235 6.21 -20.35 27.97
N GLY A 236 6.23 -21.67 28.07
CA GLY A 236 5.02 -22.51 28.02
C GLY A 236 4.56 -22.78 26.58
N PRO A 237 3.42 -23.42 26.40
CA PRO A 237 2.90 -23.74 25.08
C PRO A 237 2.34 -22.48 24.38
N ILE A 238 2.50 -22.41 23.05
CA ILE A 238 1.79 -21.39 22.26
C ILE A 238 0.29 -21.67 22.40
N PRO A 239 -0.52 -20.67 22.85
CA PRO A 239 -1.95 -20.87 23.02
C PRO A 239 -2.64 -21.21 21.70
N GLY A 240 -3.58 -22.16 21.72
CA GLY A 240 -4.28 -22.62 20.51
C GLY A 240 -5.07 -21.51 19.79
N TRP A 241 -5.58 -20.52 20.52
CA TRP A 241 -6.30 -19.38 19.94
C TRP A 241 -5.45 -18.55 18.97
N VAL A 242 -4.11 -18.51 19.15
CA VAL A 242 -3.19 -17.79 18.27
C VAL A 242 -3.31 -18.28 16.82
N PHE A 243 -3.51 -19.57 16.60
CA PHE A 243 -3.58 -20.16 15.25
C PHE A 243 -4.99 -20.16 14.65
N SER A 244 -6.01 -19.84 15.43
CA SER A 244 -7.41 -19.81 15.01
C SER A 244 -8.00 -18.40 14.93
N THR A 245 -7.19 -17.38 15.18
CA THR A 245 -7.65 -15.99 15.21
C THR A 245 -7.53 -15.30 13.84
N THR A 246 -8.41 -14.34 13.58
CA THR A 246 -8.32 -13.40 12.47
C THR A 246 -7.50 -12.14 12.81
N LYS A 247 -7.05 -12.02 14.07
CA LYS A 247 -6.29 -10.89 14.59
C LYS A 247 -4.85 -10.94 14.12
N THR A 248 -4.19 -9.78 14.12
CA THR A 248 -2.74 -9.73 13.94
C THR A 248 -2.05 -10.00 15.28
N VAL A 249 -1.33 -11.12 15.37
CA VAL A 249 -0.63 -11.55 16.58
C VAL A 249 0.86 -11.71 16.30
N ASP A 250 1.70 -11.03 17.09
CA ASP A 250 3.15 -11.18 17.02
C ASP A 250 3.68 -11.68 18.37
N ILE A 251 4.14 -12.94 18.39
CA ILE A 251 4.77 -13.61 19.53
C ILE A 251 6.20 -14.03 19.20
N SER A 252 6.78 -13.47 18.17
CA SER A 252 8.15 -13.74 17.71
C SER A 252 9.18 -13.44 18.81
N TYR A 253 10.37 -14.05 18.70
CA TYR A 253 11.51 -13.81 19.60
C TYR A 253 11.20 -14.07 21.08
N ASN A 254 10.59 -15.22 21.39
CA ASN A 254 10.27 -15.68 22.73
C ASN A 254 10.90 -17.07 23.00
N HIS A 255 10.44 -17.78 24.02
CA HIS A 255 10.96 -19.08 24.44
C HIS A 255 9.86 -20.13 24.61
N PHE A 256 8.84 -20.12 23.76
CA PHE A 256 7.71 -21.05 23.84
C PHE A 256 8.13 -22.51 23.58
N THR A 257 7.29 -23.43 24.05
CA THR A 257 7.32 -24.84 23.69
C THR A 257 6.25 -25.12 22.66
N LEU A 258 6.56 -25.92 21.65
CA LEU A 258 5.55 -26.38 20.70
C LEU A 258 4.69 -27.48 21.37
N GLY A 259 3.40 -27.17 21.51
CA GLY A 259 2.37 -28.18 21.71
C GLY A 259 2.17 -29.00 20.41
N THR A 260 1.45 -30.12 20.53
CA THR A 260 1.13 -31.00 19.40
C THR A 260 0.25 -30.38 18.31
N SER A 261 -0.16 -29.13 18.47
CA SER A 261 -1.24 -28.47 17.70
C SER A 261 -0.78 -27.43 16.67
N ALA A 262 0.54 -27.22 16.46
CA ALA A 262 0.99 -26.22 15.48
C ALA A 262 0.75 -26.71 14.03
N PRO A 263 0.02 -25.94 13.19
CA PRO A 263 -0.21 -26.29 11.80
C PRO A 263 1.10 -26.38 11.00
N PRO A 264 1.19 -27.21 9.95
CA PRO A 264 2.37 -27.34 9.11
C PRO A 264 2.84 -26.02 8.47
N ASP A 265 1.90 -25.10 8.18
CA ASP A 265 2.14 -23.80 7.52
C ASP A 265 2.20 -22.61 8.48
N THR A 266 2.48 -22.84 9.77
CA THR A 266 2.50 -21.82 10.83
C THR A 266 3.31 -20.57 10.49
N CYS A 267 4.38 -20.70 9.71
CA CYS A 267 5.25 -19.58 9.35
C CYS A 267 4.78 -18.79 8.11
N ARG A 268 3.75 -19.22 7.44
CA ARG A 268 3.22 -18.57 6.22
C ARG A 268 1.89 -17.84 6.43
N GLN A 269 1.37 -17.85 7.64
CA GLN A 269 0.11 -17.16 7.94
C GLN A 269 0.31 -15.64 7.90
N ARG A 270 -0.60 -14.93 7.23
CA ARG A 270 -0.47 -13.49 6.95
C ARG A 270 -0.62 -12.59 8.18
N THR A 271 -1.28 -13.07 9.23
CA THR A 271 -1.65 -12.28 10.42
C THR A 271 -0.90 -12.70 11.68
N ILE A 272 -0.06 -13.74 11.59
CA ILE A 272 0.64 -14.29 12.76
C ILE A 272 2.14 -14.32 12.50
N ASN A 273 2.91 -13.66 13.36
CA ASN A 273 4.36 -13.73 13.36
C ASN A 273 4.86 -14.55 14.57
N VAL A 274 5.49 -15.66 14.27
CA VAL A 274 6.02 -16.62 15.27
C VAL A 274 7.52 -16.89 15.11
N VAL A 275 8.21 -16.07 14.35
CA VAL A 275 9.62 -16.29 14.02
C VAL A 275 10.49 -16.32 15.28
N GLU A 276 11.44 -17.26 15.33
CA GLU A 276 12.35 -17.45 16.49
C GLU A 276 11.63 -17.53 17.86
N SER A 277 10.38 -18.01 17.87
CA SER A 277 9.56 -18.01 19.08
C SER A 277 9.76 -19.23 19.97
N CYS A 278 10.45 -20.28 19.53
CA CYS A 278 10.59 -21.53 20.27
C CYS A 278 12.00 -21.76 20.83
N SER A 279 12.06 -22.24 22.08
CA SER A 279 13.33 -22.72 22.66
C SER A 279 13.76 -24.05 22.01
N SER A 280 15.02 -24.15 21.62
CA SER A 280 15.58 -25.40 21.08
C SER A 280 15.83 -26.41 22.20
N SER A 281 14.88 -27.33 22.46
CA SER A 281 15.21 -28.54 23.21
C SER A 281 15.73 -29.64 22.26
N LYS A 282 16.85 -30.27 22.61
CA LYS A 282 17.61 -31.20 21.77
C LYS A 282 16.88 -32.48 21.34
N SER A 283 15.71 -32.80 21.89
CA SER A 283 15.08 -34.11 21.71
C SER A 283 13.98 -34.23 20.66
N THR A 284 13.51 -33.12 20.07
CA THR A 284 12.42 -33.12 19.08
C THR A 284 12.76 -32.43 17.74
N GLN A 285 14.03 -32.45 17.36
CA GLN A 285 14.61 -31.60 16.29
C GLN A 285 14.01 -31.78 14.88
N ASN A 286 13.38 -32.90 14.57
CA ASN A 286 12.98 -33.23 13.19
C ASN A 286 11.55 -32.83 12.79
N LYS A 287 10.73 -32.28 13.71
CA LYS A 287 9.33 -31.93 13.44
C LYS A 287 8.99 -30.43 13.55
N ILE A 288 9.95 -29.60 13.98
CA ILE A 288 9.72 -28.17 14.18
C ILE A 288 10.08 -27.39 12.92
N ASN A 289 9.18 -26.54 12.42
CA ASN A 289 9.44 -25.65 11.30
C ASN A 289 10.68 -24.77 11.57
N GLN A 290 11.51 -24.62 10.54
CA GLN A 290 12.80 -23.92 10.64
C GLN A 290 12.67 -22.47 11.14
N CYS A 291 11.62 -21.75 10.75
CA CYS A 291 11.35 -20.37 11.15
C CYS A 291 11.09 -20.20 12.66
N LEU A 292 10.62 -21.24 13.35
CA LEU A 292 10.36 -21.20 14.78
C LEU A 292 11.64 -21.37 15.61
N LYS A 293 12.71 -21.89 15.00
CA LYS A 293 13.98 -22.15 15.68
C LYS A 293 14.79 -20.87 15.76
N LYS A 294 15.45 -20.69 16.90
CA LYS A 294 16.42 -19.62 17.07
C LYS A 294 17.59 -19.78 16.08
N ASP A 295 18.03 -18.68 15.51
CA ASP A 295 19.18 -18.56 14.58
C ASP A 295 19.04 -19.34 13.25
N PHE A 296 17.85 -19.80 12.85
CA PHE A 296 17.60 -20.47 11.57
C PHE A 296 18.70 -21.42 11.14
N PRO A 297 18.96 -22.55 11.85
CA PRO A 297 20.07 -23.41 11.54
C PRO A 297 19.96 -23.95 10.10
N CYS A 298 21.06 -23.84 9.36
CA CYS A 298 21.17 -24.40 8.00
C CYS A 298 21.21 -25.94 8.08
N THR A 299 20.03 -26.59 7.99
CA THR A 299 19.84 -28.00 8.35
C THR A 299 20.02 -28.99 7.20
N SER A 300 20.26 -28.57 5.97
CA SER A 300 20.37 -29.51 4.86
C SER A 300 21.80 -29.60 4.30
N SER A 301 22.37 -30.80 4.39
CA SER A 301 23.58 -31.23 3.66
C SER A 301 23.46 -31.10 2.13
N LYS A 302 22.25 -30.79 1.61
CA LYS A 302 21.98 -30.61 0.18
C LYS A 302 21.89 -29.14 -0.25
N ARG A 303 21.86 -28.16 0.68
CA ARG A 303 21.84 -26.73 0.32
C ARG A 303 23.27 -26.22 0.16
N GLN A 304 23.54 -25.69 -1.02
CA GLN A 304 24.77 -24.99 -1.29
C GLN A 304 24.85 -23.73 -0.42
N GLN A 305 25.89 -23.62 0.41
CA GLN A 305 26.16 -22.40 1.19
C GLN A 305 26.41 -21.25 0.23
N ILE A 306 25.74 -20.12 0.48
CA ILE A 306 25.99 -18.88 -0.27
C ILE A 306 27.12 -18.08 0.37
N HIS A 307 27.82 -17.31 -0.43
CA HIS A 307 28.93 -16.47 0.02
C HIS A 307 28.68 -14.97 -0.15
N SER A 308 27.56 -14.58 -0.76
CA SER A 308 27.16 -13.18 -0.92
C SER A 308 25.65 -13.08 -0.99
N LEU A 309 25.10 -11.93 -0.60
CA LEU A 309 23.66 -11.66 -0.63
C LEU A 309 23.41 -10.19 -0.94
N HIS A 310 22.54 -9.93 -1.91
CA HIS A 310 22.13 -8.57 -2.27
C HIS A 310 20.62 -8.55 -2.41
N ILE A 311 19.94 -7.57 -1.74
CA ILE A 311 18.48 -7.45 -1.69
C ILE A 311 18.09 -6.01 -2.04
N ASN A 312 17.17 -5.83 -2.97
CA ASN A 312 16.48 -4.56 -3.23
C ASN A 312 15.23 -4.50 -2.36
N CYS A 313 15.31 -3.81 -1.23
CA CYS A 313 14.26 -3.81 -0.21
C CYS A 313 13.01 -3.05 -0.69
N GLY A 314 11.87 -3.73 -0.69
CA GLY A 314 10.60 -3.16 -1.17
C GLY A 314 10.50 -3.00 -2.69
N GLY A 315 11.48 -3.52 -3.47
CA GLY A 315 11.55 -3.34 -4.92
C GLY A 315 11.73 -4.61 -5.74
N ASN A 316 11.69 -4.45 -7.05
CA ASN A 316 11.94 -5.52 -8.01
C ASN A 316 13.43 -5.88 -8.06
N GLU A 317 13.74 -6.98 -8.76
CA GLU A 317 15.12 -7.39 -9.02
C GLU A 317 15.86 -6.32 -9.85
N VAL A 318 17.06 -5.96 -9.42
CA VAL A 318 17.92 -4.94 -10.07
C VAL A 318 19.32 -5.51 -10.33
N ASN A 319 19.84 -5.28 -11.53
CA ASN A 319 21.21 -5.60 -11.89
C ASN A 319 22.04 -4.31 -11.97
N ILE A 320 23.09 -4.23 -11.16
CA ILE A 320 24.03 -3.10 -11.15
C ILE A 320 25.30 -3.48 -11.91
N ASN A 321 25.68 -2.67 -12.90
CA ASN A 321 26.90 -2.83 -13.73
C ASN A 321 27.05 -4.22 -14.37
N ASN A 322 25.96 -4.93 -14.62
CA ASN A 322 25.91 -6.32 -15.14
C ASN A 322 26.69 -7.35 -14.30
N THR A 323 27.13 -6.99 -13.11
CA THR A 323 27.96 -7.86 -12.24
C THR A 323 27.28 -8.23 -10.93
N THR A 324 26.51 -7.31 -10.35
CA THR A 324 25.86 -7.51 -9.05
C THR A 324 24.34 -7.51 -9.19
N LYS A 325 23.74 -8.65 -8.86
CA LYS A 325 22.29 -8.87 -8.94
C LYS A 325 21.66 -8.71 -7.56
N TYR A 326 20.80 -7.71 -7.39
CA TYR A 326 19.98 -7.51 -6.21
C TYR A 326 18.65 -8.24 -6.37
N LYS A 327 18.34 -9.13 -5.45
CA LYS A 327 17.08 -9.91 -5.45
C LYS A 327 15.90 -9.02 -5.13
N ALA A 328 14.76 -9.38 -5.70
CA ALA A 328 13.50 -8.67 -5.44
C ALA A 328 12.99 -8.94 -4.01
N ASP A 329 12.45 -7.89 -3.38
CA ASP A 329 11.68 -7.94 -2.15
C ASP A 329 10.35 -7.20 -2.35
N THR A 330 9.46 -7.82 -3.11
CA THR A 330 8.17 -7.22 -3.52
C THR A 330 6.99 -7.64 -2.64
N GLU A 331 7.25 -8.35 -1.54
CA GLU A 331 6.18 -8.83 -0.66
C GLU A 331 5.49 -7.65 0.05
N ALA A 332 4.24 -7.39 -0.30
CA ALA A 332 3.44 -6.27 0.20
C ALA A 332 2.62 -6.63 1.47
N LYS A 333 3.05 -7.61 2.26
CA LYS A 333 2.31 -8.06 3.45
C LYS A 333 2.30 -7.01 4.56
N GLY A 334 1.24 -7.08 5.39
CA GLY A 334 0.88 -6.13 6.42
C GLY A 334 1.71 -6.12 7.70
N ALA A 335 1.09 -5.68 8.78
CA ALA A 335 1.68 -5.62 10.10
C ALA A 335 2.17 -6.99 10.59
N SER A 336 3.33 -7.02 11.25
CA SER A 336 3.87 -8.21 11.92
C SER A 336 3.92 -9.47 11.05
N THR A 337 4.71 -9.40 9.99
CA THR A 337 4.80 -10.43 8.95
C THR A 337 6.19 -11.07 8.92
N TYR A 338 6.21 -12.38 8.67
CA TYR A 338 7.41 -13.12 8.28
C TYR A 338 7.31 -13.54 6.81
N TYR A 339 8.41 -13.34 6.09
CA TYR A 339 8.57 -13.78 4.70
C TYR A 339 9.92 -14.45 4.49
N ILE A 340 9.97 -15.47 3.67
CA ILE A 340 11.20 -16.14 3.23
C ILE A 340 11.18 -16.27 1.72
N ASP A 341 12.30 -15.98 1.05
CA ASP A 341 12.42 -16.11 -0.40
C ASP A 341 12.29 -17.58 -0.85
N ASP A 342 11.89 -17.80 -2.11
CA ASP A 342 11.64 -19.14 -2.65
C ASP A 342 12.89 -20.04 -2.58
N ASN A 343 14.09 -19.46 -2.70
CA ASN A 343 15.36 -20.17 -2.59
C ASN A 343 15.82 -20.33 -1.14
N GLN A 344 15.10 -19.76 -0.17
CA GLN A 344 15.42 -19.76 1.26
C GLN A 344 16.85 -19.26 1.56
N THR A 345 17.28 -18.24 0.84
CA THR A 345 18.59 -17.61 1.02
C THR A 345 18.52 -16.36 1.88
N TRP A 346 17.34 -15.78 1.99
CA TRP A 346 17.07 -14.63 2.85
C TRP A 346 15.61 -14.64 3.32
N ALA A 347 15.36 -13.91 4.40
CA ALA A 347 14.03 -13.73 4.96
C ALA A 347 13.92 -12.33 5.59
N PHE A 348 12.70 -11.87 5.84
CA PHE A 348 12.49 -10.74 6.75
C PHE A 348 11.36 -11.02 7.74
N SER A 349 11.41 -10.31 8.86
CA SER A 349 10.34 -10.24 9.87
C SER A 349 10.08 -8.77 10.21
N SER A 350 8.83 -8.36 10.18
CA SER A 350 8.39 -7.02 10.61
C SER A 350 7.51 -7.12 11.84
N THR A 351 7.49 -6.06 12.66
CA THR A 351 6.64 -5.93 13.86
C THR A 351 5.92 -4.59 13.84
N GLY A 352 4.63 -4.60 14.15
CA GLY A 352 3.79 -3.43 14.42
C GLY A 352 3.03 -2.88 13.22
N ASN A 353 1.95 -2.20 13.52
CA ASN A 353 1.15 -1.40 12.60
C ASN A 353 1.34 0.10 12.87
N PHE A 354 0.99 0.94 11.90
CA PHE A 354 1.06 2.39 12.04
C PHE A 354 -0.17 2.90 12.81
N LEU A 355 0.04 3.30 14.07
CA LEU A 355 -1.03 3.54 15.05
C LEU A 355 -1.89 4.77 14.79
N ASP A 356 -1.35 5.77 14.11
CA ASP A 356 -1.99 7.06 13.91
C ASP A 356 -2.48 7.23 12.46
N ASP A 357 -2.47 6.16 11.71
CA ASP A 357 -3.05 6.08 10.38
C ASP A 357 -4.53 5.68 10.50
N ASP A 358 -5.43 6.50 9.93
CA ASP A 358 -6.88 6.20 9.86
C ASP A 358 -7.19 5.29 8.65
N HIS A 359 -6.15 4.81 7.94
CA HIS A 359 -6.30 3.95 6.76
C HIS A 359 -6.21 2.47 7.14
N ASP A 360 -7.19 1.69 6.70
CA ASP A 360 -7.25 0.23 6.90
C ASP A 360 -6.11 -0.55 6.20
N SER A 361 -5.30 0.11 5.39
CA SER A 361 -4.18 -0.49 4.67
C SER A 361 -2.88 0.28 4.90
N ASP A 362 -2.08 -0.17 5.84
CA ASP A 362 -0.71 0.30 6.01
C ASP A 362 0.15 -0.01 4.77
N ILE A 363 0.93 0.95 4.34
CA ILE A 363 1.89 0.78 3.24
C ILE A 363 3.26 0.43 3.82
N TYR A 364 3.75 -0.77 3.54
CA TYR A 364 5.05 -1.26 4.02
C TYR A 364 6.16 -1.24 2.96
N THR A 365 5.81 -1.08 1.68
CA THR A 365 6.74 -0.90 0.57
C THR A 365 6.48 0.43 -0.11
N LEU A 366 7.53 1.20 -0.32
CA LEU A 366 7.47 2.53 -0.91
C LEU A 366 8.10 2.52 -2.30
N SER A 367 7.58 3.32 -3.21
CA SER A 367 8.19 3.60 -4.49
C SER A 367 8.03 5.08 -4.81
N ASN A 368 9.13 5.78 -5.01
CA ASN A 368 9.15 7.19 -5.38
C ASN A 368 10.36 7.49 -6.25
N THR A 369 10.12 7.91 -7.48
CA THR A 369 11.15 8.24 -8.46
C THR A 369 11.47 9.73 -8.52
N SER A 370 10.55 10.57 -8.06
CA SER A 370 10.64 12.03 -8.22
C SER A 370 11.47 12.73 -7.15
N SER A 371 11.72 12.08 -6.00
CA SER A 371 12.41 12.70 -4.86
C SER A 371 13.92 12.52 -4.85
N LEU A 372 14.50 11.75 -5.80
CA LEU A 372 15.93 11.44 -5.76
C LEU A 372 16.81 12.56 -6.35
N HIS A 373 17.87 12.91 -5.64
CA HIS A 373 18.85 13.90 -6.03
C HIS A 373 20.27 13.32 -6.02
N ASN A 374 21.07 13.62 -7.05
CA ASN A 374 22.49 13.26 -7.15
C ASN A 374 22.77 11.72 -7.09
N VAL A 375 21.94 10.91 -7.73
CA VAL A 375 22.16 9.46 -7.84
C VAL A 375 22.74 9.15 -9.22
N SER A 376 23.74 8.24 -9.29
CA SER A 376 24.22 7.74 -10.58
C SER A 376 23.11 6.97 -11.30
N THR A 377 23.00 7.13 -12.61
CA THR A 377 21.95 6.48 -13.42
C THR A 377 21.89 4.97 -13.23
N ASN A 378 23.03 4.32 -12.94
CA ASN A 378 23.11 2.87 -12.75
C ASN A 378 22.60 2.40 -11.37
N GLU A 379 22.62 3.27 -10.35
CA GLU A 379 22.23 2.92 -8.98
C GLU A 379 20.84 3.51 -8.59
N THR A 380 20.29 4.37 -9.44
CA THR A 380 19.00 5.04 -9.17
C THR A 380 17.92 4.04 -8.77
N ASN A 381 17.84 2.91 -9.47
CA ASN A 381 16.81 1.90 -9.21
C ASN A 381 16.86 1.25 -7.82
N LEU A 382 18.00 1.30 -7.11
CA LEU A 382 18.09 0.80 -5.73
C LEU A 382 17.46 1.75 -4.70
N TYR A 383 17.37 3.04 -5.04
CA TYR A 383 16.90 4.06 -4.10
C TYR A 383 15.50 4.58 -4.42
N THR A 384 14.93 4.16 -5.56
CA THR A 384 13.53 4.48 -5.91
C THR A 384 12.52 3.69 -5.10
N THR A 385 12.95 2.61 -4.45
CA THR A 385 12.10 1.76 -3.62
C THR A 385 12.70 1.59 -2.24
N ALA A 386 11.83 1.34 -1.25
CA ALA A 386 12.25 1.04 0.10
C ALA A 386 11.20 0.20 0.83
N ARG A 387 11.67 -0.59 1.81
CA ARG A 387 10.78 -1.24 2.79
C ARG A 387 10.79 -0.45 4.09
N LYS A 388 9.60 -0.21 4.65
CA LYS A 388 9.42 0.38 5.97
C LYS A 388 8.68 -0.58 6.91
N ALA A 389 8.81 -0.38 8.21
CA ALA A 389 7.99 -1.04 9.22
C ALA A 389 7.62 -0.03 10.30
N ALA A 390 6.56 -0.32 11.06
CA ALA A 390 6.12 0.60 12.10
C ALA A 390 7.05 0.60 13.32
N ILE A 391 7.51 -0.58 13.77
CA ILE A 391 8.31 -0.72 14.99
C ILE A 391 9.66 -1.36 14.70
N SER A 392 9.68 -2.57 14.12
CA SER A 392 10.92 -3.31 13.88
C SER A 392 10.89 -4.00 12.54
N LEU A 393 12.03 -4.00 11.86
CA LEU A 393 12.27 -4.70 10.60
C LEU A 393 13.57 -5.47 10.72
N THR A 394 13.50 -6.79 10.63
CA THR A 394 14.67 -7.66 10.71
C THR A 394 14.86 -8.42 9.41
N TYR A 395 16.01 -8.28 8.76
CA TYR A 395 16.43 -9.09 7.63
C TYR A 395 17.39 -10.19 8.06
N TYR A 396 17.26 -11.33 7.43
CA TYR A 396 18.12 -12.50 7.64
C TYR A 396 18.81 -12.88 6.33
N GLY A 397 20.12 -13.05 6.37
CA GLY A 397 20.85 -13.79 5.36
C GLY A 397 20.98 -15.24 5.83
N LEU A 398 20.43 -16.18 5.07
CA LEU A 398 20.32 -17.59 5.46
C LEU A 398 21.35 -18.44 4.74
N CYS A 399 21.91 -19.44 5.43
CA CYS A 399 22.93 -20.36 4.90
C CYS A 399 24.16 -19.67 4.31
N LEU A 400 24.56 -18.53 4.85
CA LEU A 400 25.83 -17.89 4.54
C LEU A 400 27.01 -18.74 5.04
N MET A 401 28.11 -18.77 4.30
CA MET A 401 29.36 -19.36 4.79
C MET A 401 29.81 -18.61 6.05
N ASN A 402 30.35 -19.36 7.04
CA ASN A 402 30.92 -18.70 8.21
C ASN A 402 32.20 -17.92 7.82
N GLY A 403 32.35 -16.71 8.37
CA GLY A 403 33.47 -15.84 8.08
C GLY A 403 33.15 -14.36 8.24
N ASN A 404 34.14 -13.53 7.92
CA ASN A 404 33.98 -12.07 7.96
C ASN A 404 33.32 -11.52 6.69
N TYR A 405 32.36 -10.63 6.89
CA TYR A 405 31.62 -9.98 5.81
C TYR A 405 31.65 -8.46 5.95
N THR A 406 31.60 -7.78 4.82
CA THR A 406 31.22 -6.38 4.73
C THR A 406 29.75 -6.29 4.40
N VAL A 407 28.97 -5.78 5.35
CA VAL A 407 27.53 -5.50 5.19
C VAL A 407 27.36 -4.02 4.87
N ARG A 408 26.78 -3.70 3.71
CA ARG A 408 26.42 -2.35 3.30
C ARG A 408 24.92 -2.19 3.34
N LEU A 409 24.46 -1.24 4.14
CA LEU A 409 23.06 -0.87 4.25
C LEU A 409 22.84 0.43 3.48
N HIS A 410 21.94 0.40 2.52
CA HIS A 410 21.63 1.48 1.62
C HIS A 410 20.32 2.17 2.05
N PHE A 411 20.36 3.48 2.24
CA PHE A 411 19.21 4.27 2.68
C PHE A 411 19.02 5.48 1.79
N ALA A 412 17.77 5.83 1.53
CA ALA A 412 17.36 7.12 1.00
C ALA A 412 15.98 7.47 1.59
N GLU A 413 15.83 8.69 2.12
CA GLU A 413 14.53 9.17 2.58
C GLU A 413 13.73 9.63 1.35
N ILE A 414 12.73 8.84 0.96
CA ILE A 414 11.91 9.04 -0.24
C ILE A 414 10.46 9.45 0.08
N VAL A 415 10.16 9.66 1.37
CA VAL A 415 8.82 10.07 1.83
C VAL A 415 8.76 11.58 2.04
N PHE A 416 9.82 12.17 2.62
CA PHE A 416 9.87 13.61 2.92
C PHE A 416 10.44 14.37 1.74
N SER A 417 9.93 15.58 1.50
CA SER A 417 10.47 16.46 0.46
C SER A 417 11.70 17.24 0.94
N GLN A 418 12.46 17.82 0.00
CA GLN A 418 13.57 18.71 0.29
C GLN A 418 13.21 20.16 -0.16
N ASP A 419 12.05 20.63 0.26
CA ASP A 419 11.57 21.98 -0.06
C ASP A 419 11.32 22.79 1.22
N SER A 420 10.82 24.01 1.08
CA SER A 420 10.46 24.89 2.19
C SER A 420 8.97 24.77 2.52
N THR A 421 8.40 23.59 2.44
CA THR A 421 7.00 23.31 2.75
C THR A 421 6.85 22.44 4.01
N PHE A 422 5.64 22.26 4.46
CA PHE A 422 5.28 21.34 5.56
C PHE A 422 5.76 19.90 5.29
N ASN A 423 5.82 19.46 4.03
CA ASN A 423 6.21 18.10 3.67
C ASN A 423 7.68 17.78 4.00
N SER A 424 8.52 18.80 4.14
CA SER A 424 9.93 18.65 4.53
C SER A 424 10.16 18.58 6.04
N LEU A 425 9.12 18.74 6.86
CA LEU A 425 9.23 18.77 8.33
C LEU A 425 9.23 17.37 8.97
N GLY A 426 9.05 16.33 8.19
CA GLY A 426 9.13 14.95 8.67
C GLY A 426 10.53 14.62 9.20
N LYS A 427 10.56 13.87 10.30
CA LYS A 427 11.81 13.39 10.90
C LYS A 427 11.68 11.89 11.19
N ARG A 428 12.51 11.08 10.53
CA ARG A 428 12.59 9.63 10.74
C ARG A 428 13.85 9.30 11.51
N VAL A 429 13.68 8.66 12.66
CA VAL A 429 14.80 8.27 13.53
C VAL A 429 14.62 6.83 13.97
N PHE A 430 15.65 6.00 13.83
CA PHE A 430 15.64 4.60 14.26
C PHE A 430 17.04 4.08 14.57
N ASP A 431 17.11 2.97 15.29
CA ASP A 431 18.36 2.29 15.62
C ASP A 431 18.66 1.17 14.63
N VAL A 432 19.95 0.93 14.37
CA VAL A 432 20.43 -0.15 13.49
C VAL A 432 21.29 -1.13 14.26
N TYR A 433 20.88 -2.40 14.25
CA TYR A 433 21.61 -3.50 14.87
C TYR A 433 22.08 -4.49 13.79
N VAL A 434 23.32 -4.97 13.90
CA VAL A 434 23.84 -6.06 13.06
C VAL A 434 24.43 -7.13 13.98
N GLN A 435 24.01 -8.38 13.82
CA GLN A 435 24.39 -9.50 14.69
C GLN A 435 24.12 -9.24 16.19
N GLY A 436 23.03 -8.52 16.50
CA GLY A 436 22.63 -8.16 17.86
C GLY A 436 23.37 -6.97 18.46
N GLU A 437 24.42 -6.45 17.82
CA GLU A 437 25.15 -5.27 18.27
C GLU A 437 24.53 -3.98 17.71
N LEU A 438 24.33 -2.97 18.56
CA LEU A 438 23.91 -1.63 18.16
C LEU A 438 25.03 -0.95 17.36
N LYS A 439 24.82 -0.74 16.06
CA LYS A 439 25.78 -0.11 15.15
C LYS A 439 25.51 1.37 14.94
N LEU A 440 24.22 1.76 14.85
CA LEU A 440 23.82 3.17 14.76
C LEU A 440 22.68 3.40 15.76
N LYS A 441 22.85 4.39 16.63
CA LYS A 441 21.82 4.85 17.55
C LYS A 441 21.22 6.15 17.03
N ASP A 442 19.90 6.25 17.11
CA ASP A 442 19.17 7.46 16.70
C ASP A 442 19.54 7.90 15.26
N PHE A 443 19.63 6.95 14.33
CA PHE A 443 20.02 7.20 12.94
C PHE A 443 18.93 7.99 12.21
N ASP A 444 19.33 9.10 11.60
CA ASP A 444 18.49 9.99 10.81
C ASP A 444 19.05 10.05 9.38
N ILE A 445 18.30 9.47 8.42
CA ILE A 445 18.72 9.37 7.02
C ILE A 445 18.95 10.76 6.42
N VAL A 446 18.02 11.70 6.65
CA VAL A 446 18.09 13.06 6.08
C VAL A 446 19.31 13.81 6.56
N LYS A 447 19.59 13.71 7.87
CA LYS A 447 20.77 14.34 8.49
C LYS A 447 22.07 13.77 7.94
N ASP A 448 22.17 12.44 7.86
CA ASP A 448 23.39 11.76 7.45
C ASP A 448 23.66 11.85 5.93
N ALA A 449 22.60 11.91 5.12
CA ALA A 449 22.68 12.08 3.67
C ALA A 449 22.83 13.57 3.25
N GLY A 450 22.61 14.51 4.17
CA GLY A 450 22.61 15.95 3.90
C GLY A 450 21.39 16.42 3.11
N GLY A 451 20.26 15.71 3.22
CA GLY A 451 18.99 16.08 2.60
C GLY A 451 18.09 14.87 2.29
N ALA A 452 16.79 15.11 2.13
CA ALA A 452 15.86 14.12 1.67
C ALA A 452 16.13 13.76 0.19
N GLY A 453 15.82 12.52 -0.21
CA GLY A 453 16.07 12.03 -1.57
C GLY A 453 17.55 11.83 -1.90
N ARG A 454 18.46 11.92 -0.94
CA ARG A 454 19.88 11.66 -1.14
C ARG A 454 20.24 10.29 -0.56
N PRO A 455 20.97 9.46 -1.32
CA PRO A 455 21.43 8.18 -0.82
C PRO A 455 22.51 8.33 0.25
N VAL A 456 22.49 7.42 1.23
CA VAL A 456 23.57 7.21 2.18
C VAL A 456 23.82 5.72 2.37
N VAL A 457 25.06 5.29 2.38
CA VAL A 457 25.47 3.90 2.59
C VAL A 457 26.25 3.80 3.90
N LYS A 458 25.85 2.85 4.76
CA LYS A 458 26.54 2.53 6.01
C LYS A 458 27.19 1.16 5.89
N ASN A 459 28.50 1.12 6.17
CA ASN A 459 29.33 -0.09 6.03
C ASN A 459 29.68 -0.66 7.39
N PHE A 460 29.48 -1.98 7.56
CA PHE A 460 29.82 -2.68 8.79
C PHE A 460 30.57 -3.96 8.48
N THR A 461 31.68 -4.20 9.20
CA THR A 461 32.37 -5.49 9.17
C THR A 461 31.80 -6.36 10.28
N VAL A 462 31.33 -7.56 9.95
CA VAL A 462 30.67 -8.48 10.88
C VAL A 462 31.15 -9.91 10.66
N ASN A 463 31.20 -10.69 11.73
CA ASN A 463 31.53 -12.11 11.66
C ASN A 463 30.27 -12.98 11.73
N VAL A 464 30.03 -13.77 10.72
CA VAL A 464 28.95 -14.77 10.67
C VAL A 464 29.49 -16.09 11.19
N THR A 465 28.92 -16.61 12.28
CA THR A 465 29.40 -17.84 12.95
C THR A 465 28.42 -19.01 12.83
N ASN A 466 27.12 -18.75 12.71
CA ASN A 466 26.05 -19.76 12.69
C ASN A 466 25.33 -19.83 11.33
N ASN A 467 26.02 -19.52 10.23
CA ASN A 467 25.47 -19.49 8.88
C ASN A 467 24.28 -18.51 8.69
N THR A 468 24.02 -17.66 9.67
CA THR A 468 22.91 -16.70 9.64
C THR A 468 23.40 -15.30 9.96
N LEU A 469 23.11 -14.36 9.08
CA LEU A 469 23.29 -12.93 9.30
C LEU A 469 21.95 -12.33 9.72
N LYS A 470 21.95 -11.50 10.78
CA LYS A 470 20.75 -10.81 11.28
C LYS A 470 20.97 -9.30 11.28
N ILE A 471 20.12 -8.56 10.58
CA ILE A 471 20.14 -7.10 10.49
C ILE A 471 18.80 -6.61 10.99
N ARG A 472 18.77 -5.86 12.10
CA ARG A 472 17.53 -5.33 12.69
C ARG A 472 17.55 -3.81 12.71
N LEU A 473 16.49 -3.22 12.22
CA LEU A 473 16.16 -1.80 12.32
C LEU A 473 15.03 -1.64 13.33
N PHE A 474 15.14 -0.70 14.27
CA PHE A 474 14.20 -0.58 15.39
C PHE A 474 13.83 0.88 15.65
N TRP A 475 12.53 1.15 15.76
CA TRP A 475 12.01 2.46 16.11
C TRP A 475 11.84 2.59 17.61
N ALA A 476 12.59 3.51 18.24
CA ALA A 476 12.60 3.79 19.67
C ALA A 476 11.69 4.97 20.05
N GLY A 477 10.54 5.13 19.38
CA GLY A 477 9.56 6.17 19.69
C GLY A 477 9.97 7.59 19.28
N LYS A 478 11.08 7.76 18.56
CA LYS A 478 11.65 9.04 18.15
C LYS A 478 11.29 9.44 16.72
N GLY A 479 11.33 10.75 16.44
CA GLY A 479 10.92 11.34 15.17
C GLY A 479 9.42 11.61 15.11
N THR A 480 8.98 12.23 14.02
CA THR A 480 7.58 12.64 13.86
C THR A 480 6.70 11.47 13.45
N SER A 481 5.60 11.22 14.17
CA SER A 481 4.64 10.16 13.83
C SER A 481 3.47 10.63 12.96
N GLY A 482 3.08 11.90 13.11
CA GLY A 482 1.93 12.50 12.42
C GLY A 482 2.27 13.61 11.42
N ILE A 483 3.55 13.86 11.15
CA ILE A 483 4.06 14.95 10.30
C ILE A 483 5.06 14.36 9.30
N PRO A 484 4.99 14.71 8.00
CA PRO A 484 3.93 15.48 7.35
C PRO A 484 2.64 14.68 7.17
N VAL A 485 2.77 13.36 7.07
CA VAL A 485 1.67 12.42 6.89
C VAL A 485 1.70 11.39 8.01
N ARG A 486 0.54 11.02 8.53
CA ARG A 486 0.41 9.94 9.52
C ARG A 486 0.92 8.63 8.93
N GLY A 487 1.52 7.78 9.78
CA GLY A 487 2.08 6.49 9.34
C GLY A 487 3.41 6.59 8.58
N SER A 488 4.10 7.73 8.60
CA SER A 488 5.39 7.91 7.92
C SER A 488 6.61 7.63 8.80
N TYR A 489 6.44 7.25 10.04
CA TYR A 489 7.50 6.94 10.98
C TYR A 489 8.05 5.51 10.83
N GLY A 490 8.96 5.12 11.72
CA GLY A 490 9.55 3.79 11.79
C GLY A 490 10.73 3.59 10.82
N PRO A 491 11.45 2.47 10.91
CA PRO A 491 12.60 2.20 10.08
C PRO A 491 12.28 2.08 8.59
N LEU A 492 13.23 2.49 7.76
CA LEU A 492 13.19 2.43 6.32
C LEU A 492 14.55 2.00 5.78
N ILE A 493 14.57 1.13 4.75
CA ILE A 493 15.78 0.69 4.08
C ILE A 493 15.52 0.46 2.60
N SER A 494 16.47 0.87 1.74
CA SER A 494 16.38 0.75 0.29
C SER A 494 17.04 -0.53 -0.25
N ALA A 495 18.25 -0.88 0.22
CA ALA A 495 18.91 -2.11 -0.20
C ALA A 495 19.92 -2.63 0.83
N ILE A 496 20.26 -3.91 0.72
CA ILE A 496 21.25 -4.59 1.53
C ILE A 496 22.26 -5.27 0.61
N SER A 497 23.57 -5.10 0.90
CA SER A 497 24.65 -5.81 0.23
C SER A 497 25.53 -6.50 1.27
N VAL A 498 25.81 -7.77 1.05
CA VAL A 498 26.65 -8.61 1.93
C VAL A 498 27.71 -9.29 1.09
N ASP A 499 28.96 -8.89 1.28
CA ASP A 499 30.09 -9.39 0.54
C ASP A 499 31.13 -10.03 1.47
N PRO A 500 31.72 -11.19 1.09
CA PRO A 500 32.71 -11.86 1.90
C PRO A 500 34.05 -11.12 1.87
N ASN A 501 34.71 -11.00 3.04
CA ASN A 501 36.09 -10.51 3.17
C ASN A 501 37.12 -11.65 3.07
N PHE A 502 36.68 -12.81 2.60
CA PHE A 502 37.53 -14.00 2.40
C PHE A 502 37.31 -14.53 0.99
N LYS A 503 38.27 -15.35 0.51
CA LYS A 503 38.09 -16.01 -0.78
C LYS A 503 37.22 -17.25 -0.59
N PRO A 504 36.02 -17.29 -1.19
CA PRO A 504 35.18 -18.47 -1.14
C PRO A 504 35.94 -19.67 -1.72
N PRO A 505 35.83 -20.88 -1.14
CA PRO A 505 36.42 -22.07 -1.71
C PRO A 505 35.82 -22.29 -3.10
N LYS A 506 36.69 -22.47 -4.09
CA LYS A 506 36.26 -22.86 -5.43
C LYS A 506 35.75 -24.30 -5.33
N PHE A 507 34.47 -24.52 -5.33
CA PHE A 507 33.84 -25.81 -5.56
C PHE A 507 34.01 -26.18 -7.04
N GLY A 508 35.23 -26.47 -7.44
CA GLY A 508 35.53 -27.14 -8.68
C GLY A 508 35.41 -28.66 -8.46
N LYS A 509 34.44 -29.28 -9.09
CA LYS A 509 34.55 -30.73 -9.32
C LYS A 509 35.79 -30.94 -10.16
N ASN A 510 36.86 -31.41 -9.55
CA ASN A 510 37.98 -32.03 -10.29
C ASN A 510 37.44 -33.32 -10.92
N ILE A 511 36.88 -33.22 -12.10
CA ILE A 511 36.62 -34.36 -12.95
C ILE A 511 37.93 -34.56 -13.73
N GLU A 512 38.53 -35.71 -13.54
CA GLU A 512 39.74 -36.07 -14.27
C GLU A 512 39.52 -35.94 -15.76
N VAL A 513 40.37 -35.19 -16.45
CA VAL A 513 40.24 -34.90 -17.90
C VAL A 513 40.15 -36.18 -18.72
N GLY A 514 40.76 -37.27 -18.27
CA GLY A 514 40.66 -38.57 -18.90
C GLY A 514 39.25 -39.18 -18.90
N LEU A 515 38.51 -39.01 -17.79
CA LEU A 515 37.15 -39.49 -17.66
C LEU A 515 36.17 -38.64 -18.52
N ILE A 516 36.46 -37.34 -18.67
CA ILE A 516 35.69 -36.45 -19.54
C ILE A 516 35.83 -36.86 -21.00
N LEU A 517 37.03 -37.21 -21.45
CA LEU A 517 37.25 -37.63 -22.85
C LEU A 517 36.55 -38.97 -23.17
N TRP A 518 36.47 -39.91 -22.20
CA TRP A 518 35.73 -41.16 -22.36
C TRP A 518 34.21 -40.96 -22.30
N ILE A 519 33.72 -40.10 -21.41
CA ILE A 519 32.32 -39.80 -21.30
C ILE A 519 31.83 -38.96 -22.50
N VAL A 520 32.67 -38.00 -22.99
CA VAL A 520 32.32 -37.17 -24.17
C VAL A 520 32.36 -38.03 -25.43
N GLY A 521 33.36 -38.90 -25.61
CA GLY A 521 33.45 -39.80 -26.79
C GLY A 521 32.30 -40.82 -26.83
N GLY A 522 32.02 -41.49 -25.71
CA GLY A 522 30.91 -42.44 -25.59
C GLY A 522 29.53 -41.77 -25.61
N GLY A 523 29.46 -40.57 -24.99
CA GLY A 523 28.23 -39.76 -24.99
C GLY A 523 27.90 -39.20 -26.37
N LEU A 524 28.87 -38.69 -27.14
CA LEU A 524 28.66 -38.23 -28.51
C LEU A 524 28.22 -39.36 -29.46
N PHE A 525 28.76 -40.53 -29.29
CA PHE A 525 28.34 -41.70 -30.10
C PHE A 525 26.92 -42.16 -29.72
N SER A 526 26.59 -42.18 -28.43
CA SER A 526 25.24 -42.51 -27.96
C SER A 526 24.22 -41.46 -28.37
N VAL A 527 24.58 -40.17 -28.28
CA VAL A 527 23.75 -39.04 -28.70
C VAL A 527 23.53 -39.07 -30.22
N PHE A 528 24.54 -39.41 -31.01
CA PHE A 528 24.41 -39.55 -32.45
C PHE A 528 23.45 -40.69 -32.82
N LEU A 529 23.51 -41.84 -32.14
CA LEU A 529 22.55 -42.91 -32.35
C LEU A 529 21.11 -42.53 -31.88
N ILE A 530 21.02 -41.82 -30.75
CA ILE A 530 19.73 -41.35 -30.22
C ILE A 530 19.13 -40.28 -31.17
N ILE A 531 19.97 -39.38 -31.70
CA ILE A 531 19.52 -38.36 -32.68
C ILE A 531 19.01 -39.04 -33.95
N ILE A 532 19.65 -40.07 -34.46
CA ILE A 532 19.19 -40.86 -35.61
C ILE A 532 17.84 -41.55 -35.31
N VAL A 533 17.70 -42.12 -34.14
CA VAL A 533 16.45 -42.78 -33.70
C VAL A 533 15.32 -41.76 -33.46
N LEU A 534 15.64 -40.62 -32.86
CA LEU A 534 14.69 -39.55 -32.57
C LEU A 534 14.29 -38.79 -33.85
N TRP A 535 15.23 -38.62 -34.80
CA TRP A 535 14.98 -38.05 -36.12
C TRP A 535 14.08 -38.96 -36.99
N ARG A 536 14.28 -40.26 -36.91
CA ARG A 536 13.35 -41.24 -37.50
C ARG A 536 11.98 -41.32 -36.83
N LYS A 537 11.86 -40.95 -35.56
CA LYS A 537 10.57 -40.96 -34.80
C LYS A 537 9.92 -39.55 -34.71
N GLY A 538 10.48 -38.51 -35.27
CA GLY A 538 9.85 -37.16 -35.35
C GLY A 538 9.77 -36.44 -33.98
N CYS A 539 10.61 -36.81 -32.98
CA CYS A 539 10.52 -36.28 -31.60
C CYS A 539 11.56 -35.20 -31.24
N LEU A 540 12.15 -34.52 -32.23
CA LEU A 540 13.08 -33.40 -31.95
C LEU A 540 12.42 -32.03 -32.09
N MET A 541 11.52 -31.69 -31.17
CA MET A 541 11.24 -30.28 -30.81
C MET A 541 10.92 -30.25 -29.33
N GLY A 542 11.92 -29.86 -28.55
CA GLY A 542 11.80 -29.75 -27.11
C GLY A 542 10.93 -28.57 -26.69
N LYS A 543 9.94 -28.88 -25.88
CA LYS A 543 9.07 -27.91 -25.20
C LYS A 543 9.70 -27.45 -23.89
N THR A 544 9.82 -26.16 -23.71
CA THR A 544 10.32 -25.52 -22.49
C THR A 544 9.36 -25.67 -21.29
N ALA A 545 9.85 -25.51 -20.06
CA ALA A 545 9.11 -25.73 -18.82
C ALA A 545 7.87 -24.81 -18.68
N GLU A 546 7.84 -23.68 -19.36
CA GLU A 546 6.67 -22.76 -19.43
C GLU A 546 5.47 -23.36 -20.20
N ASP A 547 5.71 -24.30 -21.13
CA ASP A 547 4.66 -25.03 -21.83
C ASP A 547 3.86 -26.00 -20.92
N ARG A 548 4.31 -26.26 -19.70
CA ARG A 548 3.61 -27.17 -18.77
C ARG A 548 2.57 -26.48 -17.90
N GLU A 549 2.76 -25.21 -17.55
CA GLU A 549 1.76 -24.45 -16.77
C GLU A 549 0.52 -24.11 -17.61
N LEU A 550 0.69 -23.90 -18.92
CA LEU A 550 -0.41 -23.59 -19.83
C LEU A 550 -1.23 -24.82 -20.28
N LYS A 551 -0.68 -26.04 -20.15
CA LYS A 551 -1.40 -27.29 -20.50
C LYS A 551 -2.43 -27.74 -19.45
N GLY A 552 -2.46 -27.10 -18.29
CA GLY A 552 -3.45 -27.39 -17.23
C GLY A 552 -4.72 -26.56 -17.32
N LEU A 553 -4.80 -25.61 -18.26
CA LEU A 553 -6.01 -24.84 -18.52
C LEU A 553 -6.83 -25.54 -19.61
N ASP A 554 -7.97 -26.09 -19.21
CA ASP A 554 -8.99 -26.62 -20.12
C ASP A 554 -9.63 -25.42 -20.86
N LEU A 555 -8.95 -24.91 -21.91
CA LEU A 555 -9.38 -23.74 -22.66
C LEU A 555 -10.50 -24.15 -23.63
N GLN A 556 -11.70 -23.67 -23.40
CA GLN A 556 -12.82 -23.74 -24.37
C GLN A 556 -12.56 -22.88 -25.64
N THR A 557 -11.39 -22.20 -25.76
CA THR A 557 -10.99 -21.30 -26.84
C THR A 557 -9.94 -21.93 -27.74
N GLY A 558 -9.92 -21.56 -29.04
CA GLY A 558 -9.01 -22.13 -30.02
C GLY A 558 -7.55 -21.71 -29.79
N ILE A 559 -6.61 -22.61 -30.08
CA ILE A 559 -5.18 -22.32 -30.09
C ILE A 559 -4.75 -22.06 -31.53
N PHE A 560 -4.19 -20.88 -31.81
CA PHE A 560 -3.68 -20.49 -33.13
C PHE A 560 -2.14 -20.60 -33.15
N THR A 561 -1.61 -21.05 -34.30
CA THR A 561 -0.16 -21.03 -34.50
C THR A 561 0.32 -19.64 -34.96
N LEU A 562 1.56 -19.27 -34.62
CA LEU A 562 2.15 -18.02 -35.05
C LEU A 562 2.18 -17.90 -36.61
N LYS A 563 2.31 -19.03 -37.31
CA LYS A 563 2.26 -19.07 -38.78
C LYS A 563 0.89 -18.65 -39.31
N GLN A 564 -0.21 -19.11 -38.65
CA GLN A 564 -1.57 -18.68 -39.03
C GLN A 564 -1.79 -17.20 -38.79
N ILE A 565 -1.32 -16.70 -37.62
CA ILE A 565 -1.46 -15.28 -37.25
C ILE A 565 -0.65 -14.38 -38.20
N LYS A 566 0.59 -14.76 -38.51
CA LYS A 566 1.40 -14.02 -39.52
C LYS A 566 0.78 -14.02 -40.90
N ALA A 567 0.21 -15.14 -41.33
CA ALA A 567 -0.50 -15.21 -42.62
C ALA A 567 -1.75 -14.30 -42.60
N ALA A 568 -2.56 -14.35 -41.52
CA ALA A 568 -3.77 -13.56 -41.39
C ALA A 568 -3.49 -12.05 -41.37
N THR A 569 -2.42 -11.62 -40.67
CA THR A 569 -2.06 -10.20 -40.51
C THR A 569 -1.07 -9.68 -41.56
N LYS A 570 -0.73 -10.48 -42.56
CA LYS A 570 0.35 -10.20 -43.54
C LYS A 570 1.69 -9.90 -42.85
N ASN A 571 2.07 -10.77 -41.88
CA ASN A 571 3.26 -10.64 -41.05
C ASN A 571 3.28 -9.36 -40.19
N PHE A 572 2.13 -8.99 -39.60
CA PHE A 572 1.93 -7.76 -38.80
C PHE A 572 2.22 -6.48 -39.61
N ASP A 573 1.72 -6.45 -40.86
CA ASP A 573 1.89 -5.31 -41.75
C ASP A 573 1.34 -4.02 -41.11
N PRO A 574 2.10 -2.92 -41.08
CA PRO A 574 1.65 -1.64 -40.52
C PRO A 574 0.31 -1.14 -41.12
N SER A 575 0.00 -1.46 -42.37
CA SER A 575 -1.29 -1.10 -43.00
C SER A 575 -2.49 -1.79 -42.36
N ASN A 576 -2.28 -2.89 -41.62
CA ASN A 576 -3.29 -3.62 -40.88
C ASN A 576 -3.35 -3.21 -39.39
N LYS A 577 -2.54 -2.23 -39.00
CA LYS A 577 -2.54 -1.74 -37.61
C LYS A 577 -3.85 -1.00 -37.31
N LEU A 578 -4.58 -1.45 -36.29
CA LEU A 578 -5.84 -0.85 -35.85
C LEU A 578 -5.62 0.15 -34.69
N GLY A 579 -4.59 -0.07 -33.89
CA GLY A 579 -4.24 0.78 -32.78
C GLY A 579 -3.02 0.25 -32.01
N GLU A 580 -2.42 1.10 -31.19
CA GLU A 580 -1.32 0.78 -30.27
C GLU A 580 -1.58 1.46 -28.93
N GLY A 581 -1.27 0.79 -27.84
CA GLY A 581 -1.43 1.34 -26.48
C GLY A 581 -0.52 0.63 -25.50
N GLY A 582 -0.56 1.01 -24.23
CA GLY A 582 0.27 0.46 -23.15
C GLY A 582 0.21 -1.08 -23.04
N PHE A 583 -0.81 -1.70 -23.60
CA PHE A 583 -1.05 -3.16 -23.57
C PHE A 583 -0.58 -3.89 -24.82
N GLY A 584 -0.08 -3.19 -25.83
CA GLY A 584 0.42 -3.78 -27.06
C GLY A 584 -0.23 -3.22 -28.33
N VAL A 585 0.09 -3.82 -29.49
CA VAL A 585 -0.38 -3.40 -30.79
C VAL A 585 -1.49 -4.32 -31.28
N VAL A 586 -2.56 -3.74 -31.85
CA VAL A 586 -3.70 -4.49 -32.40
C VAL A 586 -3.68 -4.44 -33.93
N TYR A 587 -3.77 -5.60 -34.57
CA TYR A 587 -3.77 -5.73 -36.05
C TYR A 587 -5.08 -6.36 -36.56
N LYS A 588 -5.56 -5.88 -37.68
CA LYS A 588 -6.59 -6.55 -38.45
C LYS A 588 -6.00 -7.79 -39.13
N GLY A 589 -6.71 -8.90 -39.10
CA GLY A 589 -6.32 -10.13 -39.74
C GLY A 589 -7.47 -10.74 -40.53
N LEU A 590 -7.15 -11.54 -41.53
CA LEU A 590 -8.10 -12.33 -42.33
C LEU A 590 -7.68 -13.80 -42.30
N LEU A 591 -8.49 -14.63 -41.66
CA LEU A 591 -8.27 -16.07 -41.59
C LEU A 591 -8.56 -16.74 -42.95
N SER A 592 -8.08 -17.97 -43.13
CA SER A 592 -8.24 -18.75 -44.37
C SER A 592 -9.69 -19.11 -44.71
N ASP A 593 -10.58 -19.09 -43.73
CA ASP A 593 -12.02 -19.31 -43.87
C ASP A 593 -12.80 -18.03 -44.23
N GLY A 594 -12.10 -16.90 -44.39
CA GLY A 594 -12.71 -15.59 -44.64
C GLY A 594 -13.14 -14.82 -43.39
N THR A 595 -12.91 -15.33 -42.19
CA THR A 595 -13.23 -14.62 -40.95
C THR A 595 -12.27 -13.48 -40.70
N ILE A 596 -12.80 -12.27 -40.49
CA ILE A 596 -12.02 -11.10 -40.12
C ILE A 596 -11.83 -11.12 -38.58
N ILE A 597 -10.58 -10.93 -38.16
CA ILE A 597 -10.18 -10.97 -36.75
C ILE A 597 -9.41 -9.72 -36.35
N ALA A 598 -9.37 -9.46 -35.02
CA ALA A 598 -8.46 -8.51 -34.40
C ALA A 598 -7.42 -9.27 -33.60
N VAL A 599 -6.13 -9.01 -33.86
CA VAL A 599 -5.00 -9.67 -33.20
C VAL A 599 -4.30 -8.68 -32.28
N LYS A 600 -4.45 -8.82 -30.98
CA LYS A 600 -3.74 -8.04 -29.95
C LYS A 600 -2.42 -8.72 -29.63
N GLN A 601 -1.32 -8.09 -30.04
CA GLN A 601 0.04 -8.58 -29.80
C GLN A 601 0.58 -7.98 -28.50
N LEU A 602 0.85 -8.81 -27.49
CA LEU A 602 1.33 -8.38 -26.17
C LEU A 602 2.85 -8.49 -26.08
N SER A 603 3.46 -7.61 -25.31
CA SER A 603 4.91 -7.63 -25.07
C SER A 603 5.28 -8.77 -24.11
N SER A 604 5.87 -9.84 -24.63
CA SER A 604 6.39 -10.95 -23.82
C SER A 604 7.64 -10.58 -23.01
N LYS A 605 8.30 -9.46 -23.33
CA LYS A 605 9.48 -8.96 -22.61
C LYS A 605 9.14 -8.29 -21.28
N SER A 606 7.88 -7.90 -21.07
CA SER A 606 7.43 -7.31 -19.81
C SER A 606 6.67 -8.35 -18.97
N ARG A 607 7.01 -8.47 -17.67
CA ARG A 607 6.23 -9.29 -16.72
C ARG A 607 4.77 -8.86 -16.66
N GLN A 608 4.47 -7.62 -17.02
CA GLN A 608 3.12 -7.08 -17.08
C GLN A 608 2.34 -7.65 -18.25
N GLY A 609 2.92 -7.69 -19.47
CA GLY A 609 2.25 -8.26 -20.64
C GLY A 609 1.90 -9.76 -20.47
N SER A 610 2.78 -10.55 -19.86
CA SER A 610 2.49 -11.96 -19.55
C SER A 610 1.37 -12.11 -18.52
N ARG A 611 1.32 -11.26 -17.49
CA ARG A 611 0.24 -11.27 -16.48
C ARG A 611 -1.10 -10.86 -17.08
N GLU A 612 -1.13 -9.83 -17.90
CA GLU A 612 -2.32 -9.37 -18.58
C GLU A 612 -2.84 -10.44 -19.55
N PHE A 613 -1.93 -11.09 -20.29
CA PHE A 613 -2.28 -12.21 -21.17
C PHE A 613 -3.00 -13.33 -20.43
N VAL A 614 -2.42 -13.80 -19.31
CA VAL A 614 -3.02 -14.88 -18.49
C VAL A 614 -4.34 -14.44 -17.87
N ASN A 615 -4.39 -13.19 -17.35
CA ASN A 615 -5.58 -12.64 -16.74
C ASN A 615 -6.71 -12.48 -17.75
N GLU A 616 -6.40 -11.95 -18.95
CA GLU A 616 -7.39 -11.71 -20.00
C GLU A 616 -7.95 -13.04 -20.54
N ILE A 617 -7.11 -14.05 -20.80
CA ILE A 617 -7.59 -15.39 -21.15
C ILE A 617 -8.44 -15.99 -20.04
N GLY A 618 -7.97 -15.98 -18.80
CA GLY A 618 -8.66 -16.60 -17.68
C GLY A 618 -10.04 -16.00 -17.41
N MET A 619 -10.20 -14.69 -17.67
CA MET A 619 -11.48 -14.01 -17.43
C MET A 619 -12.44 -14.15 -18.61
N ILE A 620 -11.99 -13.82 -19.84
CA ILE A 620 -12.91 -13.70 -20.98
C ILE A 620 -13.23 -15.02 -21.66
N SER A 621 -12.39 -16.06 -21.53
CA SER A 621 -12.62 -17.36 -22.18
C SER A 621 -13.90 -18.07 -21.73
N ALA A 622 -14.34 -17.80 -20.50
CA ALA A 622 -15.55 -18.37 -19.92
C ALA A 622 -16.81 -17.49 -20.10
N LEU A 623 -16.65 -16.29 -20.69
CA LEU A 623 -17.73 -15.32 -20.80
C LEU A 623 -18.30 -15.29 -22.23
N GLN A 624 -19.61 -15.37 -22.35
CA GLN A 624 -20.31 -15.19 -23.64
C GLN A 624 -21.54 -14.30 -23.43
N HIS A 625 -21.48 -13.09 -23.97
CA HIS A 625 -22.58 -12.14 -23.90
C HIS A 625 -22.56 -11.21 -25.12
N PRO A 626 -23.70 -10.79 -25.69
CA PRO A 626 -23.74 -9.93 -26.87
C PRO A 626 -23.03 -8.58 -26.71
N ASN A 627 -22.96 -8.04 -25.47
CA ASN A 627 -22.28 -6.78 -25.16
C ASN A 627 -20.86 -6.96 -24.58
N LEU A 628 -20.26 -8.13 -24.77
CA LEU A 628 -18.83 -8.37 -24.48
C LEU A 628 -18.12 -8.78 -25.77
N VAL A 629 -16.85 -8.38 -25.92
CA VAL A 629 -16.02 -8.78 -27.07
C VAL A 629 -15.70 -10.27 -26.96
N LYS A 630 -15.91 -11.02 -28.05
CA LYS A 630 -15.67 -12.46 -28.10
C LYS A 630 -14.18 -12.75 -28.33
N LEU A 631 -13.59 -13.56 -27.47
CA LEU A 631 -12.27 -14.14 -27.68
C LEU A 631 -12.38 -15.41 -28.52
N TYR A 632 -11.71 -15.45 -29.69
CA TYR A 632 -11.63 -16.64 -30.53
C TYR A 632 -10.54 -17.61 -30.09
N GLY A 633 -9.47 -17.07 -29.52
CA GLY A 633 -8.36 -17.89 -29.04
C GLY A 633 -7.09 -17.12 -28.77
N CYS A 634 -6.00 -17.84 -28.62
CA CYS A 634 -4.69 -17.25 -28.33
C CYS A 634 -3.59 -17.94 -29.15
N CYS A 635 -2.46 -17.23 -29.25
CA CYS A 635 -1.22 -17.77 -29.79
C CYS A 635 -0.10 -17.59 -28.76
N VAL A 636 0.58 -18.70 -28.41
CA VAL A 636 1.72 -18.73 -27.49
C VAL A 636 2.82 -19.54 -28.19
N GLU A 637 3.66 -18.87 -28.95
CA GLU A 637 4.80 -19.51 -29.61
C GLU A 637 6.06 -18.64 -29.48
N GLY A 638 7.13 -19.24 -28.93
CA GLY A 638 8.39 -18.54 -28.71
C GLY A 638 8.21 -17.34 -27.76
N ASN A 639 8.67 -16.17 -28.19
CA ASN A 639 8.53 -14.90 -27.43
C ASN A 639 7.30 -14.08 -27.88
N GLN A 640 6.29 -14.69 -28.50
CA GLN A 640 5.11 -13.99 -29.01
C GLN A 640 3.88 -14.44 -28.22
N LEU A 641 3.20 -13.47 -27.61
CA LEU A 641 1.91 -13.64 -26.96
C LEU A 641 0.87 -12.84 -27.77
N SER A 642 -0.17 -13.49 -28.26
CA SER A 642 -1.21 -12.80 -29.02
C SER A 642 -2.58 -13.32 -28.63
N LEU A 643 -3.55 -12.41 -28.50
CA LEU A 643 -4.97 -12.69 -28.28
C LEU A 643 -5.73 -12.41 -29.57
N ILE A 644 -6.65 -13.28 -29.92
CA ILE A 644 -7.40 -13.23 -31.17
C ILE A 644 -8.88 -13.00 -30.86
N TYR A 645 -9.39 -11.86 -31.26
CA TYR A 645 -10.76 -11.40 -31.00
C TYR A 645 -11.59 -11.29 -32.28
N GLU A 646 -12.89 -11.19 -32.09
CA GLU A 646 -13.79 -10.73 -33.14
C GLU A 646 -13.42 -9.29 -33.57
N TYR A 647 -13.58 -9.00 -34.86
CA TYR A 647 -13.26 -7.68 -35.41
C TYR A 647 -14.42 -6.70 -35.24
N MET A 648 -14.14 -5.48 -34.79
CA MET A 648 -15.12 -4.41 -34.59
C MET A 648 -14.99 -3.36 -35.68
N GLU A 649 -16.02 -3.23 -36.51
CA GLU A 649 -15.98 -2.40 -37.72
C GLU A 649 -15.99 -0.91 -37.43
N ASN A 650 -16.65 -0.47 -36.37
CA ASN A 650 -16.78 0.95 -36.01
C ASN A 650 -15.81 1.39 -34.91
N ASN A 651 -14.74 0.59 -34.67
CA ASN A 651 -13.68 0.91 -33.70
C ASN A 651 -14.22 1.15 -32.24
N CYS A 652 -13.58 2.01 -31.45
CA CYS A 652 -13.99 2.31 -30.09
C CYS A 652 -14.92 3.52 -30.01
N LEU A 653 -15.70 3.55 -28.94
CA LEU A 653 -16.68 4.61 -28.67
C LEU A 653 -16.02 5.99 -28.52
N SER A 654 -14.80 6.06 -27.93
CA SER A 654 -14.06 7.33 -27.80
C SER A 654 -13.76 7.95 -29.16
N ARG A 655 -13.35 7.12 -30.15
CA ARG A 655 -13.09 7.60 -31.51
C ARG A 655 -14.36 8.05 -32.22
N ALA A 656 -15.46 7.36 -31.98
CA ALA A 656 -16.74 7.72 -32.54
C ALA A 656 -17.31 9.04 -31.96
N LEU A 657 -17.15 9.25 -30.65
CA LEU A 657 -17.64 10.46 -29.98
C LEU A 657 -16.73 11.68 -30.18
N PHE A 658 -15.41 11.50 -30.06
CA PHE A 658 -14.46 12.60 -29.96
C PHE A 658 -13.53 12.74 -31.18
N GLY A 659 -13.55 11.77 -32.09
CA GLY A 659 -12.74 11.77 -33.29
C GLY A 659 -13.07 12.93 -34.25
N ARG A 660 -12.14 13.28 -35.15
CA ARG A 660 -12.30 14.34 -36.14
C ARG A 660 -13.14 13.94 -37.33
N ASP A 661 -13.48 12.66 -37.48
CA ASP A 661 -14.25 12.13 -38.58
C ASP A 661 -15.74 12.45 -38.42
N LYS A 662 -16.22 13.41 -39.26
CA LYS A 662 -17.62 13.83 -39.26
C LYS A 662 -18.58 12.67 -39.57
N LEU A 663 -18.23 11.77 -40.49
CA LEU A 663 -19.05 10.62 -40.86
C LEU A 663 -19.30 9.65 -39.70
N SER A 664 -18.33 9.48 -38.82
CA SER A 664 -18.49 8.67 -37.62
C SER A 664 -19.40 9.35 -36.59
N LYS A 665 -19.32 10.67 -36.44
CA LYS A 665 -20.18 11.44 -35.53
C LYS A 665 -21.65 11.49 -36.02
N GLU A 666 -21.88 11.66 -37.32
CA GLU A 666 -23.23 11.68 -37.90
C GLU A 666 -23.98 10.35 -37.68
N LYS A 667 -23.28 9.24 -37.55
CA LYS A 667 -23.87 7.93 -37.21
C LYS A 667 -24.35 7.82 -35.74
N LEU A 668 -23.85 8.65 -34.84
CA LEU A 668 -24.18 8.62 -33.40
C LEU A 668 -25.39 9.51 -33.10
N THR A 669 -26.51 9.24 -33.76
CA THR A 669 -27.82 9.87 -33.44
C THR A 669 -28.28 9.51 -32.01
N TRP A 670 -29.22 10.24 -31.45
CA TRP A 670 -29.70 10.02 -30.10
C TRP A 670 -30.14 8.55 -29.83
N PRO A 671 -30.94 7.90 -30.68
CA PRO A 671 -31.33 6.50 -30.47
C PRO A 671 -30.12 5.54 -30.43
N VAL A 672 -29.08 5.83 -31.19
CA VAL A 672 -27.84 5.03 -31.18
C VAL A 672 -27.08 5.25 -29.87
N ARG A 673 -26.99 6.47 -29.38
CA ARG A 673 -26.35 6.78 -28.10
C ARG A 673 -27.05 6.09 -26.92
N LEU A 674 -28.37 6.11 -26.89
CA LEU A 674 -29.19 5.38 -25.90
C LEU A 674 -28.96 3.88 -26.01
N LYS A 675 -28.96 3.31 -27.23
CA LYS A 675 -28.66 1.89 -27.49
C LYS A 675 -27.28 1.50 -26.95
N ILE A 676 -26.26 2.33 -27.19
CA ILE A 676 -24.88 2.11 -26.70
C ILE A 676 -24.87 2.14 -25.18
N CYS A 677 -25.49 3.12 -24.54
CA CYS A 677 -25.56 3.25 -23.09
C CYS A 677 -26.21 2.00 -22.44
N LEU A 678 -27.35 1.56 -22.99
CA LEU A 678 -28.03 0.34 -22.55
C LEU A 678 -27.18 -0.93 -22.80
N GLY A 679 -26.45 -1.00 -23.91
CA GLY A 679 -25.57 -2.12 -24.21
C GLY A 679 -24.43 -2.25 -23.20
N ILE A 680 -23.81 -1.14 -22.80
CA ILE A 680 -22.77 -1.14 -21.77
C ILE A 680 -23.36 -1.58 -20.42
N ALA A 681 -24.54 -1.03 -20.06
CA ALA A 681 -25.20 -1.40 -18.81
C ALA A 681 -25.50 -2.90 -18.75
N ARG A 682 -26.04 -3.50 -19.85
CA ARG A 682 -26.33 -4.95 -19.95
C ARG A 682 -25.06 -5.78 -19.81
N GLY A 683 -23.97 -5.37 -20.47
CA GLY A 683 -22.67 -6.03 -20.34
C GLY A 683 -22.18 -6.05 -18.88
N LEU A 684 -22.34 -4.95 -18.16
CA LEU A 684 -21.94 -4.85 -16.75
C LEU A 684 -22.90 -5.61 -15.82
N VAL A 685 -24.22 -5.64 -16.09
CA VAL A 685 -25.16 -6.51 -15.36
C VAL A 685 -24.72 -7.96 -15.47
N TYR A 686 -24.41 -8.40 -16.68
CA TYR A 686 -23.92 -9.75 -16.88
C TYR A 686 -22.65 -10.05 -16.09
N LEU A 687 -21.64 -9.18 -16.13
CA LEU A 687 -20.37 -9.37 -15.41
C LEU A 687 -20.55 -9.40 -13.88
N HIS A 688 -21.40 -8.53 -13.34
CA HIS A 688 -21.58 -8.35 -11.90
C HIS A 688 -22.58 -9.32 -11.28
N GLU A 689 -23.67 -9.65 -11.99
CA GLU A 689 -24.85 -10.26 -11.39
C GLU A 689 -25.28 -11.56 -12.05
N GLU A 690 -25.11 -11.75 -13.37
CA GLU A 690 -25.65 -12.90 -14.08
C GLU A 690 -24.61 -14.00 -14.35
N SER A 691 -23.34 -13.62 -14.63
CA SER A 691 -22.30 -14.61 -14.93
C SER A 691 -22.01 -15.51 -13.74
N GLN A 692 -21.60 -16.76 -13.99
CA GLN A 692 -21.18 -17.68 -12.92
C GLN A 692 -19.97 -17.16 -12.15
N LEU A 693 -19.05 -16.48 -12.84
CA LEU A 693 -17.90 -15.80 -12.25
C LEU A 693 -18.25 -14.33 -12.14
N LYS A 694 -18.47 -13.82 -10.92
CA LYS A 694 -18.70 -12.40 -10.69
C LYS A 694 -17.38 -11.66 -10.93
N ILE A 695 -17.39 -10.72 -11.89
CA ILE A 695 -16.16 -10.05 -12.34
C ILE A 695 -16.32 -8.54 -12.21
N VAL A 696 -15.30 -7.88 -11.66
CA VAL A 696 -15.13 -6.44 -11.69
C VAL A 696 -14.10 -6.11 -12.76
N HIS A 697 -14.47 -5.28 -13.73
CA HIS A 697 -13.66 -4.97 -14.91
C HIS A 697 -12.49 -4.03 -14.59
N ARG A 698 -12.69 -3.01 -13.77
CA ARG A 698 -11.72 -2.03 -13.26
C ARG A 698 -11.24 -0.96 -14.24
N ASP A 699 -11.51 -1.08 -15.53
CA ASP A 699 -11.09 -0.12 -16.54
C ASP A 699 -12.21 0.17 -17.57
N ILE A 700 -13.40 0.45 -17.10
CA ILE A 700 -14.54 0.87 -17.93
C ILE A 700 -14.31 2.32 -18.36
N LYS A 701 -14.16 2.53 -19.67
CA LYS A 701 -13.97 3.82 -20.33
C LYS A 701 -14.38 3.75 -21.78
N THR A 702 -14.58 4.87 -22.44
CA THR A 702 -15.06 4.92 -23.84
C THR A 702 -14.10 4.28 -24.85
N SER A 703 -12.80 4.25 -24.58
CA SER A 703 -11.83 3.55 -25.45
C SER A 703 -11.89 2.02 -25.32
N ASN A 704 -12.39 1.49 -24.20
CA ASN A 704 -12.55 0.05 -23.99
C ASN A 704 -13.98 -0.45 -24.33
N VAL A 705 -14.84 0.43 -24.85
CA VAL A 705 -16.13 0.08 -25.45
C VAL A 705 -15.98 0.10 -26.95
N LEU A 706 -16.06 -1.05 -27.60
CA LEU A 706 -15.96 -1.20 -29.04
C LEU A 706 -17.37 -1.26 -29.66
N LEU A 707 -17.46 -0.84 -30.94
CA LEU A 707 -18.72 -0.80 -31.68
C LEU A 707 -18.64 -1.77 -32.86
N ASP A 708 -19.59 -2.68 -32.95
CA ASP A 708 -19.70 -3.60 -34.07
C ASP A 708 -20.32 -2.91 -35.32
N LYS A 709 -20.55 -3.67 -36.38
CA LYS A 709 -21.11 -3.19 -37.64
C LYS A 709 -22.49 -2.53 -37.48
N ASN A 710 -23.27 -2.92 -36.48
CA ASN A 710 -24.62 -2.42 -36.17
C ASN A 710 -24.59 -1.29 -35.13
N LEU A 711 -23.39 -0.81 -34.71
CA LEU A 711 -23.17 0.12 -33.59
C LEU A 711 -23.65 -0.44 -32.23
N ASP A 712 -23.65 -1.77 -32.05
CA ASP A 712 -23.85 -2.40 -30.78
C ASP A 712 -22.57 -2.31 -29.93
N ALA A 713 -22.74 -1.88 -28.67
CA ALA A 713 -21.61 -1.71 -27.76
C ALA A 713 -21.14 -3.05 -27.20
N LYS A 714 -19.82 -3.25 -27.22
CA LYS A 714 -19.15 -4.42 -26.65
C LYS A 714 -17.99 -4.00 -25.74
N ILE A 715 -18.03 -4.41 -24.48
CA ILE A 715 -16.97 -4.17 -23.51
C ILE A 715 -15.77 -5.06 -23.86
N SER A 716 -14.57 -4.48 -23.84
CA SER A 716 -13.30 -5.12 -24.20
C SER A 716 -12.22 -4.87 -23.14
N ASP A 717 -11.06 -5.51 -23.28
CA ASP A 717 -9.86 -5.33 -22.46
C ASP A 717 -9.99 -5.76 -20.98
N PHE A 718 -10.02 -7.06 -20.77
CA PHE A 718 -10.12 -7.69 -19.45
C PHE A 718 -8.77 -7.89 -18.75
N GLY A 719 -7.70 -7.26 -19.24
CA GLY A 719 -6.34 -7.39 -18.68
C GLY A 719 -6.22 -7.01 -17.20
N LEU A 720 -7.07 -6.09 -16.73
CA LEU A 720 -7.13 -5.65 -15.32
C LEU A 720 -8.27 -6.26 -14.51
N ALA A 721 -9.15 -7.08 -15.10
CA ALA A 721 -10.33 -7.64 -14.46
C ALA A 721 -9.99 -8.52 -13.24
N LYS A 722 -10.93 -8.61 -12.28
CA LYS A 722 -10.80 -9.39 -11.05
C LYS A 722 -12.09 -10.13 -10.73
N LEU A 723 -11.94 -11.36 -10.21
CA LEU A 723 -13.06 -12.11 -9.64
C LEU A 723 -13.54 -11.42 -8.36
N ASN A 724 -14.84 -11.29 -8.22
CA ASN A 724 -15.51 -10.80 -7.03
C ASN A 724 -15.99 -12.02 -6.22
N ASP A 725 -15.24 -12.37 -5.16
CA ASP A 725 -15.57 -13.50 -4.29
C ASP A 725 -16.77 -13.13 -3.41
N GLU A 726 -17.84 -13.89 -3.48
CA GLU A 726 -19.10 -13.65 -2.73
C GLU A 726 -18.92 -13.68 -1.19
N GLY A 727 -17.79 -14.20 -0.69
CA GLY A 727 -17.44 -14.24 0.73
C GLY A 727 -16.75 -12.96 1.27
N ASN A 728 -16.31 -12.06 0.39
CA ASN A 728 -15.56 -10.88 0.77
C ASN A 728 -16.36 -9.60 0.50
N THR A 729 -16.47 -8.73 1.49
CA THR A 729 -17.15 -7.41 1.36
C THR A 729 -16.47 -6.50 0.33
N HIS A 730 -15.18 -6.72 0.05
CA HIS A 730 -14.40 -6.01 -0.96
C HIS A 730 -13.11 -6.76 -1.29
N ILE A 731 -12.51 -6.46 -2.44
CA ILE A 731 -11.21 -7.00 -2.87
C ILE A 731 -10.16 -5.92 -2.61
N SER A 732 -9.22 -6.15 -1.69
CA SER A 732 -8.05 -5.30 -1.55
C SER A 732 -7.04 -5.66 -2.64
N THR A 733 -6.74 -4.70 -3.53
CA THR A 733 -5.86 -4.94 -4.67
C THR A 733 -5.06 -3.70 -5.03
N ARG A 734 -3.92 -3.91 -5.74
CA ARG A 734 -3.17 -2.78 -6.31
C ARG A 734 -4.10 -1.95 -7.19
N ILE A 735 -4.08 -0.63 -6.99
CA ILE A 735 -4.84 0.32 -7.80
C ILE A 735 -4.34 0.25 -9.24
N ALA A 736 -5.24 0.05 -10.18
CA ALA A 736 -4.97 0.00 -11.60
C ALA A 736 -6.23 0.40 -12.36
N GLY A 737 -6.08 1.02 -13.54
CA GLY A 737 -7.16 1.57 -14.34
C GLY A 737 -6.86 3.00 -14.78
N THR A 738 -7.82 3.69 -15.37
CA THR A 738 -7.64 5.02 -15.98
C THR A 738 -8.12 6.13 -15.06
N ILE A 739 -7.27 7.11 -14.75
CA ILE A 739 -7.64 8.28 -13.94
C ILE A 739 -8.76 9.05 -14.65
N GLY A 740 -9.69 9.57 -13.85
CA GLY A 740 -10.90 10.25 -14.34
C GLY A 740 -12.10 9.33 -14.42
N TYR A 741 -11.92 8.01 -14.61
CA TYR A 741 -12.99 7.02 -14.60
C TYR A 741 -13.02 6.20 -13.30
N MET A 742 -11.96 6.26 -12.52
CA MET A 742 -11.77 5.46 -11.33
C MET A 742 -12.61 5.95 -10.17
N ALA A 743 -13.32 5.03 -9.50
CA ALA A 743 -14.11 5.35 -8.32
C ALA A 743 -13.24 5.86 -7.16
N PRO A 744 -13.71 6.85 -6.37
CA PRO A 744 -12.91 7.47 -5.30
C PRO A 744 -12.38 6.50 -4.25
N GLU A 745 -13.20 5.58 -3.76
CA GLU A 745 -12.81 4.57 -2.76
C GLU A 745 -11.77 3.59 -3.30
N TYR A 746 -11.86 3.30 -4.60
CA TYR A 746 -10.89 2.45 -5.26
C TYR A 746 -9.57 3.18 -5.50
N ALA A 747 -9.64 4.41 -6.03
CA ALA A 747 -8.45 5.23 -6.30
C ALA A 747 -7.67 5.61 -5.04
N MET A 748 -8.36 5.86 -3.92
CA MET A 748 -7.72 6.30 -2.67
C MET A 748 -7.35 5.18 -1.73
N ARG A 749 -8.12 4.08 -1.70
CA ARG A 749 -8.03 3.05 -0.67
C ARG A 749 -7.79 1.66 -1.23
N GLY A 750 -7.80 1.47 -2.55
CA GLY A 750 -7.73 0.16 -3.17
C GLY A 750 -8.93 -0.76 -2.88
N VAL A 751 -10.02 -0.20 -2.35
CA VAL A 751 -11.25 -0.94 -2.04
C VAL A 751 -12.01 -1.18 -3.33
N LEU A 752 -11.93 -2.39 -3.85
CA LEU A 752 -12.56 -2.79 -5.10
C LEU A 752 -13.85 -3.57 -4.86
N THR A 753 -14.91 -3.09 -5.44
CA THR A 753 -16.22 -3.77 -5.51
C THR A 753 -16.82 -3.52 -6.88
N ALA A 754 -17.91 -4.22 -7.24
CA ALA A 754 -18.68 -3.95 -8.45
C ALA A 754 -19.12 -2.48 -8.57
N LYS A 755 -19.25 -1.77 -7.43
CA LYS A 755 -19.61 -0.33 -7.41
C LYS A 755 -18.52 0.58 -8.01
N ALA A 756 -17.28 0.07 -8.18
CA ALA A 756 -16.24 0.80 -8.91
C ALA A 756 -16.54 0.89 -10.41
N ASP A 757 -16.98 -0.21 -11.03
CA ASP A 757 -17.41 -0.20 -12.44
C ASP A 757 -18.69 0.61 -12.64
N VAL A 758 -19.60 0.61 -11.65
CA VAL A 758 -20.80 1.46 -11.67
C VAL A 758 -20.44 2.95 -11.75
N TYR A 759 -19.43 3.37 -10.96
CA TYR A 759 -18.93 4.74 -11.04
C TYR A 759 -18.37 5.07 -12.42
N SER A 760 -17.51 4.17 -12.95
CA SER A 760 -16.91 4.33 -14.29
C SER A 760 -18.00 4.38 -15.37
N PHE A 761 -19.04 3.56 -15.27
CA PHE A 761 -20.20 3.60 -16.16
C PHE A 761 -20.90 4.98 -16.11
N GLY A 762 -21.07 5.56 -14.93
CA GLY A 762 -21.64 6.90 -14.79
C GLY A 762 -20.86 7.96 -15.56
N ILE A 763 -19.52 7.93 -15.48
CA ILE A 763 -18.64 8.83 -16.25
C ILE A 763 -18.84 8.61 -17.76
N VAL A 764 -18.85 7.36 -18.23
CA VAL A 764 -19.06 7.02 -19.64
C VAL A 764 -20.43 7.49 -20.13
N ALA A 765 -21.48 7.40 -19.30
CA ALA A 765 -22.80 7.87 -19.63
C ALA A 765 -22.85 9.42 -19.83
N LEU A 766 -22.12 10.17 -19.00
CA LEU A 766 -21.94 11.62 -19.19
C LEU A 766 -21.21 11.94 -20.50
N GLU A 767 -20.18 11.18 -20.87
CA GLU A 767 -19.47 11.33 -22.15
C GLU A 767 -20.37 11.03 -23.37
N ILE A 768 -21.23 10.01 -23.28
CA ILE A 768 -22.17 9.64 -24.33
C ILE A 768 -23.17 10.75 -24.60
N VAL A 769 -23.74 11.33 -23.52
CA VAL A 769 -24.75 12.39 -23.64
C VAL A 769 -24.14 13.70 -24.12
N SER A 770 -22.98 14.07 -23.59
CA SER A 770 -22.36 15.36 -23.84
C SER A 770 -21.52 15.42 -25.13
N GLY A 771 -21.15 14.28 -25.70
CA GLY A 771 -20.18 14.23 -26.82
C GLY A 771 -18.81 14.78 -26.47
N LYS A 772 -18.45 14.90 -25.17
CA LYS A 772 -17.20 15.50 -24.66
C LYS A 772 -16.45 14.49 -23.82
N SER A 773 -15.12 14.47 -23.98
CA SER A 773 -14.25 13.60 -23.20
C SER A 773 -14.07 14.14 -21.80
N ASN A 774 -14.20 13.27 -20.78
CA ASN A 774 -13.98 13.61 -19.38
C ASN A 774 -12.55 14.05 -19.09
N THR A 775 -11.55 13.51 -19.80
CA THR A 775 -10.13 13.78 -19.58
C THR A 775 -9.60 14.97 -20.35
N ASN A 776 -10.18 15.31 -21.51
CA ASN A 776 -9.72 16.35 -22.44
C ASN A 776 -10.56 17.62 -22.39
N TYR A 777 -11.67 17.62 -21.63
CA TYR A 777 -12.57 18.77 -21.55
C TYR A 777 -11.99 19.82 -20.60
N ARG A 778 -11.62 21.01 -21.14
CA ARG A 778 -11.23 22.20 -20.39
C ARG A 778 -12.17 23.34 -20.75
N PRO A 779 -13.32 23.49 -20.09
CA PRO A 779 -14.09 24.71 -20.23
C PRO A 779 -13.33 25.85 -19.56
N LYS A 780 -13.49 27.07 -20.04
CA LYS A 780 -12.84 28.28 -19.55
C LYS A 780 -12.69 28.28 -18.01
N ASP A 781 -11.50 28.00 -17.56
CA ASP A 781 -10.88 28.21 -16.26
C ASP A 781 -11.50 27.65 -14.96
N ASP A 782 -12.75 27.13 -14.91
CA ASP A 782 -13.39 26.76 -13.63
C ASP A 782 -13.64 25.26 -13.39
N PHE A 783 -13.64 24.40 -14.43
CA PHE A 783 -13.96 22.97 -14.29
C PHE A 783 -12.93 22.11 -14.98
N VAL A 784 -12.53 21.00 -14.33
CA VAL A 784 -11.50 20.10 -14.85
C VAL A 784 -12.06 18.79 -15.38
N TYR A 785 -13.11 18.30 -14.74
CA TYR A 785 -13.81 17.09 -15.15
C TYR A 785 -15.25 17.38 -15.56
N LEU A 786 -15.72 16.55 -16.48
CA LEU A 786 -17.11 16.59 -16.96
C LEU A 786 -18.13 16.40 -15.84
N LEU A 787 -17.79 15.60 -14.83
CA LEU A 787 -18.61 15.38 -13.65
C LEU A 787 -18.79 16.65 -12.79
N ASP A 788 -17.75 17.46 -12.63
CA ASP A 788 -17.84 18.72 -11.87
C ASP A 788 -18.82 19.67 -12.55
N TRP A 789 -18.79 19.72 -13.88
CA TRP A 789 -19.74 20.54 -14.67
C TRP A 789 -21.19 20.01 -14.54
N ALA A 790 -21.38 18.70 -14.58
CA ALA A 790 -22.70 18.09 -14.37
C ALA A 790 -23.32 18.46 -13.02
N TYR A 791 -22.54 18.45 -11.94
CA TYR A 791 -23.03 18.86 -10.63
C TYR A 791 -23.41 20.34 -10.56
N VAL A 792 -22.62 21.23 -11.18
CA VAL A 792 -22.95 22.66 -11.24
C VAL A 792 -24.24 22.91 -12.01
N LEU A 793 -24.43 22.21 -13.14
CA LEU A 793 -25.66 22.34 -13.92
C LEU A 793 -26.88 21.76 -13.19
N GLN A 794 -26.69 20.68 -12.44
CA GLN A 794 -27.72 20.11 -11.57
C GLN A 794 -28.18 21.13 -10.50
N GLU A 795 -27.23 21.78 -9.82
CA GLU A 795 -27.55 22.80 -8.81
C GLU A 795 -28.30 24.02 -9.41
N ARG A 796 -28.00 24.34 -10.67
CA ARG A 796 -28.70 25.42 -11.40
C ARG A 796 -30.04 25.00 -11.98
N GLY A 797 -30.43 23.74 -11.92
CA GLY A 797 -31.63 23.20 -12.54
C GLY A 797 -31.56 23.17 -14.08
N SER A 798 -30.36 23.27 -14.67
CA SER A 798 -30.17 23.36 -16.11
C SER A 798 -29.33 22.17 -16.66
N LEU A 799 -29.51 20.97 -16.13
CA LEU A 799 -28.73 19.79 -16.44
C LEU A 799 -28.71 19.41 -17.94
N LEU A 800 -29.81 19.74 -18.67
CA LEU A 800 -29.92 19.51 -20.11
C LEU A 800 -28.91 20.33 -20.95
N GLU A 801 -28.33 21.41 -20.41
CA GLU A 801 -27.26 22.15 -21.09
C GLU A 801 -26.01 21.28 -21.34
N MET A 802 -25.95 20.10 -20.71
CA MET A 802 -24.90 19.14 -20.89
C MET A 802 -25.00 18.34 -22.20
N VAL A 803 -26.21 18.30 -22.80
CA VAL A 803 -26.46 17.54 -24.04
C VAL A 803 -25.57 18.07 -25.17
N ASP A 804 -25.04 17.15 -25.97
CA ASP A 804 -24.19 17.47 -27.13
C ASP A 804 -24.91 18.43 -28.10
N PRO A 805 -24.40 19.65 -28.33
CA PRO A 805 -25.02 20.61 -29.26
C PRO A 805 -25.12 20.10 -30.70
N ASP A 806 -24.26 19.15 -31.12
CA ASP A 806 -24.29 18.58 -32.45
C ASP A 806 -25.56 17.74 -32.72
N LEU A 807 -26.31 17.36 -31.69
CA LEU A 807 -27.60 16.68 -31.79
C LEU A 807 -28.76 17.63 -32.16
N GLY A 808 -28.56 18.95 -31.98
CA GLY A 808 -29.60 19.96 -32.24
C GLY A 808 -30.88 19.71 -31.46
N SER A 809 -32.01 19.56 -32.14
CA SER A 809 -33.32 19.21 -31.55
C SER A 809 -33.67 17.71 -31.66
N GLU A 810 -32.78 16.89 -32.23
CA GLU A 810 -33.05 15.48 -32.56
C GLU A 810 -32.76 14.54 -31.37
N TYR A 811 -33.12 14.91 -30.13
CA TYR A 811 -33.00 14.06 -28.96
C TYR A 811 -34.27 14.15 -28.06
N SER A 812 -34.50 13.10 -27.28
CA SER A 812 -35.53 13.09 -26.25
C SER A 812 -35.02 13.74 -24.98
N SER A 813 -35.58 14.89 -24.59
CA SER A 813 -35.20 15.59 -23.35
C SER A 813 -35.47 14.74 -22.11
N GLU A 814 -36.51 13.91 -22.12
CA GLU A 814 -36.85 13.01 -21.01
C GLU A 814 -35.84 11.89 -20.86
N GLU A 815 -35.48 11.22 -21.97
CA GLU A 815 -34.45 10.17 -21.97
C GLU A 815 -33.06 10.74 -21.61
N ALA A 816 -32.71 11.92 -22.12
CA ALA A 816 -31.46 12.60 -21.80
C ALA A 816 -31.40 12.94 -20.32
N MET A 817 -32.44 13.47 -19.73
CA MET A 817 -32.52 13.74 -18.30
C MET A 817 -32.41 12.46 -17.47
N THR A 818 -33.03 11.38 -17.93
CA THR A 818 -32.95 10.08 -17.27
C THR A 818 -31.51 9.57 -17.26
N ILE A 819 -30.80 9.60 -18.39
CA ILE A 819 -29.40 9.14 -18.47
C ILE A 819 -28.52 10.01 -17.57
N LEU A 820 -28.65 11.33 -17.60
CA LEU A 820 -27.89 12.26 -16.80
C LEU A 820 -28.09 12.02 -15.28
N ASN A 821 -29.33 11.83 -14.86
CA ASN A 821 -29.67 11.56 -13.47
C ASN A 821 -29.12 10.19 -13.01
N VAL A 822 -29.24 9.14 -13.84
CA VAL A 822 -28.64 7.81 -13.56
C VAL A 822 -27.13 7.93 -13.48
N ALA A 823 -26.50 8.70 -14.36
CA ALA A 823 -25.07 8.92 -14.32
C ALA A 823 -24.61 9.58 -13.02
N LEU A 824 -25.35 10.59 -12.54
CA LEU A 824 -25.08 11.25 -11.26
C LEU A 824 -25.28 10.31 -10.05
N LEU A 825 -26.32 9.46 -10.07
CA LEU A 825 -26.50 8.40 -9.07
C LEU A 825 -25.33 7.42 -9.07
N CYS A 826 -24.89 6.98 -10.24
CA CYS A 826 -23.78 6.05 -10.40
C CYS A 826 -22.45 6.66 -9.95
N THR A 827 -22.24 7.97 -10.10
CA THR A 827 -21.01 8.68 -9.71
C THR A 827 -21.01 9.22 -8.27
N ASN A 828 -21.99 8.81 -7.44
CA ASN A 828 -22.00 9.19 -6.03
C ASN A 828 -20.67 8.83 -5.33
N ALA A 829 -20.17 9.74 -4.49
CA ALA A 829 -18.92 9.54 -3.76
C ALA A 829 -18.96 8.34 -2.80
N SER A 830 -20.15 8.03 -2.24
CA SER A 830 -20.36 6.85 -1.40
C SER A 830 -20.75 5.63 -2.24
N PRO A 831 -19.98 4.53 -2.25
CA PRO A 831 -20.32 3.34 -3.02
C PRO A 831 -21.65 2.69 -2.59
N THR A 832 -22.03 2.85 -1.33
CA THR A 832 -23.29 2.29 -0.79
C THR A 832 -24.54 2.98 -1.35
N LEU A 833 -24.42 4.24 -1.78
CA LEU A 833 -25.51 5.00 -2.37
C LEU A 833 -25.62 4.82 -3.90
N ARG A 834 -24.60 4.26 -4.54
CA ARG A 834 -24.68 3.93 -5.97
C ARG A 834 -25.64 2.76 -6.19
N PRO A 835 -26.45 2.79 -7.25
CA PRO A 835 -27.30 1.65 -7.62
C PRO A 835 -26.42 0.43 -7.99
N THR A 836 -27.02 -0.76 -8.06
CA THR A 836 -26.43 -1.89 -8.79
C THR A 836 -26.59 -1.66 -10.29
N MET A 837 -25.88 -2.41 -11.14
CA MET A 837 -26.02 -2.23 -12.59
C MET A 837 -27.40 -2.63 -13.10
N SER A 838 -28.05 -3.64 -12.51
CA SER A 838 -29.43 -3.98 -12.81
C SER A 838 -30.43 -2.88 -12.43
N GLN A 839 -30.20 -2.22 -11.28
CA GLN A 839 -31.01 -1.07 -10.89
C GLN A 839 -30.80 0.11 -11.86
N ALA A 840 -29.55 0.42 -12.23
CA ALA A 840 -29.24 1.46 -13.20
C ALA A 840 -29.87 1.17 -14.58
N MET A 841 -29.82 -0.08 -15.03
CA MET A 841 -30.45 -0.51 -16.28
C MET A 841 -31.97 -0.35 -16.25
N ASN A 842 -32.63 -0.76 -15.17
CA ASN A 842 -34.09 -0.61 -15.02
C ASN A 842 -34.52 0.86 -15.04
N MET A 843 -33.71 1.77 -14.47
CA MET A 843 -33.93 3.20 -14.56
C MET A 843 -33.78 3.73 -16.00
N LEU A 844 -32.73 3.30 -16.70
CA LEU A 844 -32.50 3.68 -18.10
C LEU A 844 -33.58 3.16 -19.06
N GLU A 845 -34.19 2.01 -18.76
CA GLU A 845 -35.32 1.45 -19.52
C GLU A 845 -36.70 2.02 -19.08
N GLY A 846 -36.72 2.98 -18.15
CA GLY A 846 -37.94 3.60 -17.65
C GLY A 846 -38.83 2.72 -16.76
N ARG A 847 -38.29 1.57 -16.29
CA ARG A 847 -39.03 0.64 -15.41
C ARG A 847 -39.08 1.10 -13.95
N THR A 848 -38.14 1.97 -13.55
CA THR A 848 -38.05 2.54 -12.20
C THR A 848 -37.89 4.06 -12.29
N ASN A 849 -38.65 4.82 -11.50
CA ASN A 849 -38.56 6.27 -11.51
C ASN A 849 -37.30 6.75 -10.78
N VAL A 850 -36.50 7.55 -11.46
CA VAL A 850 -35.20 8.07 -10.94
C VAL A 850 -35.44 9.20 -9.92
N GLN A 851 -36.53 9.94 -10.02
CA GLN A 851 -36.82 11.13 -9.17
C GLN A 851 -37.07 10.75 -7.71
N ASP A 852 -37.58 9.56 -7.44
CA ASP A 852 -37.85 9.09 -6.07
C ASP A 852 -36.58 8.86 -5.27
N LEU A 853 -35.47 8.56 -5.95
CA LEU A 853 -34.14 8.32 -5.33
C LEU A 853 -33.31 9.61 -5.18
N LEU A 854 -33.51 10.61 -6.05
CA LEU A 854 -32.82 11.90 -5.98
C LEU A 854 -33.36 12.83 -4.90
N SER A 855 -34.60 12.62 -4.44
CA SER A 855 -35.24 13.39 -3.38
C SER A 855 -34.80 13.01 -1.96
N ASP A 856 -33.98 11.99 -1.81
CA ASP A 856 -33.40 11.60 -0.51
C ASP A 856 -32.39 12.67 -0.03
N PRO A 857 -32.53 13.22 1.20
CA PRO A 857 -31.65 14.26 1.76
C PRO A 857 -30.15 13.85 1.79
N GLY A 858 -29.83 12.56 1.68
CA GLY A 858 -28.46 12.05 1.56
C GLY A 858 -27.74 12.41 0.24
N PHE A 859 -28.50 12.80 -0.81
CA PHE A 859 -27.96 13.15 -2.12
C PHE A 859 -27.67 14.65 -2.30
N SER A 860 -28.17 15.55 -1.45
CA SER A 860 -28.19 17.00 -1.68
C SER A 860 -26.96 17.77 -1.23
N THR A 861 -25.86 17.15 -0.80
CA THR A 861 -24.67 17.87 -0.38
C THR A 861 -23.47 17.50 -1.23
N ILE A 862 -22.86 18.50 -1.90
CA ILE A 862 -21.50 18.39 -2.45
C ILE A 862 -20.59 17.96 -1.30
N ASN A 863 -20.20 16.69 -1.30
CA ASN A 863 -19.45 16.10 -0.20
C ASN A 863 -18.08 16.80 -0.10
N PRO A 864 -17.71 17.40 1.06
CA PRO A 864 -16.39 18.03 1.26
C PRO A 864 -15.22 17.10 0.93
N LYS A 865 -15.43 15.79 1.00
CA LYS A 865 -14.45 14.76 0.61
C LYS A 865 -14.17 14.77 -0.90
N PHE A 866 -15.14 15.13 -1.73
CA PHE A 866 -14.94 15.26 -3.18
C PHE A 866 -14.05 16.46 -3.50
N LYS A 867 -14.22 17.56 -2.78
CA LYS A 867 -13.37 18.76 -2.88
C LYS A 867 -11.94 18.46 -2.41
N ALA A 868 -11.78 17.63 -1.39
CA ALA A 868 -10.47 17.17 -0.91
C ALA A 868 -9.80 16.21 -1.92
N LEU A 869 -10.56 15.32 -2.56
CA LEU A 869 -10.11 14.42 -3.61
C LEU A 869 -9.59 15.18 -4.82
N ARG A 870 -10.36 16.15 -5.28
CA ARG A 870 -9.99 17.05 -6.36
C ARG A 870 -8.67 17.75 -6.04
N ASN A 871 -8.50 18.29 -4.84
CA ASN A 871 -7.27 18.97 -4.43
C ASN A 871 -6.09 18.00 -4.30
N HIS A 872 -6.29 16.77 -3.88
CA HIS A 872 -5.25 15.76 -3.77
C HIS A 872 -4.68 15.37 -5.14
N PHE A 873 -5.54 15.09 -6.13
CA PHE A 873 -5.09 14.77 -7.48
C PHE A 873 -4.56 15.97 -8.26
N TRP A 874 -4.90 17.20 -7.85
CA TRP A 874 -4.41 18.43 -8.46
C TRP A 874 -3.03 18.85 -7.97
N GLN A 875 -2.71 18.56 -6.72
CA GLN A 875 -1.41 18.90 -6.15
C GLN A 875 -0.32 17.89 -6.49
N ASN A 876 -0.67 16.66 -6.94
CA ASN A 876 0.27 15.60 -7.27
C ASN A 876 -0.09 14.91 -8.61
N PRO A 877 0.13 15.57 -9.77
CA PRO A 877 -0.14 14.93 -11.08
C PRO A 877 0.83 13.79 -11.43
N SER A 878 1.87 13.53 -10.63
CA SER A 878 2.98 12.64 -10.94
C SER A 878 3.19 11.48 -9.96
N GLU A 879 2.34 11.26 -8.96
CA GLU A 879 2.52 10.13 -8.05
C GLU A 879 1.75 8.88 -8.47
N THR A 880 2.49 7.98 -9.08
CA THR A 880 2.36 6.51 -9.04
C THR A 880 1.05 5.89 -9.49
N LEU A 881 0.71 6.15 -10.72
CA LEU A 881 -0.02 5.16 -11.48
C LEU A 881 0.82 4.88 -12.73
N THR A 882 1.12 3.63 -13.05
CA THR A 882 1.60 3.26 -14.38
C THR A 882 0.52 3.69 -15.36
N MET A 883 0.62 4.93 -15.78
CA MET A 883 -0.26 5.56 -16.73
C MET A 883 0.12 5.05 -18.09
N SER A 884 -0.75 4.32 -18.75
CA SER A 884 -0.81 4.39 -20.19
C SER A 884 -1.49 5.73 -20.52
N ASN A 885 -0.70 6.76 -20.80
CA ASN A 885 -1.21 8.02 -21.34
C ASN A 885 -1.61 7.90 -22.81
N ASP A 886 -1.51 6.69 -23.35
CA ASP A 886 -1.77 6.41 -24.75
C ASP A 886 -3.18 5.85 -24.88
N ASP A 887 -4.07 6.68 -25.31
CA ASP A 887 -5.38 6.27 -25.81
C ASP A 887 -5.15 5.55 -27.15
N PRO A 888 -5.29 4.21 -27.25
CA PRO A 888 -4.94 3.45 -28.45
C PRO A 888 -5.73 3.87 -29.68
N CYS A 889 -6.72 4.74 -29.51
CA CYS A 889 -7.56 5.27 -30.58
C CYS A 889 -7.14 6.65 -31.10
N THR A 890 -6.20 7.37 -30.45
CA THR A 890 -5.90 8.77 -30.81
C THR A 890 -4.56 8.99 -31.52
N GLU A 891 -3.60 8.06 -31.44
CA GLU A 891 -2.22 8.29 -31.93
C GLU A 891 -1.96 8.08 -33.44
N SER A 892 -2.90 7.58 -34.23
CA SER A 892 -2.65 7.30 -35.66
C SER A 892 -2.79 8.53 -36.58
N LEU A 893 -2.89 9.76 -36.07
CA LEU A 893 -3.17 10.96 -36.89
C LEU A 893 -2.07 12.04 -36.90
N LEU A 894 -0.88 11.80 -36.36
CA LEU A 894 0.19 12.79 -36.33
C LEU A 894 1.37 12.51 -37.27
N SER A 895 1.26 11.59 -38.24
CA SER A 895 2.35 11.29 -39.20
C SER A 895 2.02 11.57 -40.65
N GLU A 896 1.08 12.46 -40.99
CA GLU A 896 0.95 13.02 -42.34
C GLU A 896 0.53 14.49 -42.25
N ALA A 897 1.54 15.39 -42.11
CA ALA A 897 1.55 16.77 -42.62
C ALA A 897 3.01 17.25 -42.68
#